data_0a1036a6812d4d5229c092882cd364eb
#
_entry.id   0a1036a6812d4d5229c092882cd364eb
#
_cell.length_a   1.000
_cell.length_b   1.000
_cell.length_c   1.000
_cell.angle_alpha   90.00
_cell.angle_beta   90.00
_cell.angle_gamma   90.00
#
_symmetry.space_group_name_H-M   'P 1'
#
loop_
_entity.id
_entity.type
_entity.pdbx_description
1 polymer ?
#
loop_
_entity_poly.entity_id
_entity_poly.type
_entity_poly.pdbx_seq_one_letter_code
_entity_poly.pdbx_strand_id
1 'polypeptide(L)'
;MLKKPISRLVFTFFAGSVLYASPFCMEQASAINNLMELFSKKTKPAPVYESPVDGNNQLKVQDPSQLKVQDPSLSEKSQNKAIKKPNIEQIKRATIASPKPFDYKPERLVPIKFPAIDLIETNSTVKSSTPFGLPLSARYNVILESDASKDEQATTEFRLADLSAVDAEAEQSIAGLVIHYYEQNPKLLWSQDGEVVTKAKDILLFFSHLDDDGLEPQDYLVKMPDENLFGEERQRALANFDVTLTSRILRYIQDASNGRIIANRLSPFHDLPRKEIDFGGELNRIAKSENTIAILKSYLPQSDYYLTLKKALAELPEARHNDNIKIAAQTVIKPGETNDNLPKFTALLLSRAPSGYLSEHKAILQNLNGEKNYNGQLVDAIKDYQKFVNKTADGIIGPSTIGTLVNNNVDVKRQKIINSMERLRWLPHDFGSRYVLINQAAYRAQYVENNEIRLDMKVVVGSPQRQTYFFYDRIRLVTFNPSWGVPNSIVVNEMLPRILQDSGYLQRNNYQLFDSSGKPVSASAVNWQKVASNGRGISIRQTPGKTNALGELKILFPNKHDIYLHDTPNKAAFSRDMRALSHGCVRLEYPREMAAAVLGKNVDDLKPYFAKGERSISLGQPVPVYLTYFTAWPDLKTGRINYYDDVYSRDALMAGATEKTDSVRQQNM
;
A
#
# COMPACT_ATOMS: atom_id res chain seq x y z
N MET A 1 -49.33 37.25 -16.74
CA MET A 1 -50.32 36.72 -17.68
C MET A 1 -49.70 35.56 -18.45
N LEU A 2 -50.44 34.47 -18.45
CA LEU A 2 -50.45 33.20 -19.23
C LEU A 2 -49.34 32.20 -18.84
N LYS A 3 -49.61 31.27 -17.94
CA LYS A 3 -50.31 29.95 -17.92
C LYS A 3 -49.65 28.88 -18.83
N LYS A 4 -49.21 27.81 -18.10
CA LYS A 4 -48.81 26.45 -18.45
C LYS A 4 -49.75 25.77 -19.50
N PRO A 5 -49.39 24.62 -20.06
CA PRO A 5 -49.69 23.39 -19.35
C PRO A 5 -48.64 22.25 -19.44
N ILE A 6 -48.80 21.37 -18.48
CA ILE A 6 -48.27 20.05 -18.20
C ILE A 6 -48.78 19.02 -19.24
N SER A 7 -47.94 18.11 -19.73
CA SER A 7 -48.44 16.85 -20.28
C SER A 7 -47.76 15.65 -19.57
N ARG A 8 -48.60 14.85 -18.94
CA ARG A 8 -48.37 13.51 -18.41
C ARG A 8 -48.18 12.54 -19.58
N LEU A 9 -47.20 11.64 -19.48
CA LEU A 9 -47.20 10.45 -20.32
C LEU A 9 -47.42 9.21 -19.44
N VAL A 10 -48.36 8.42 -19.87
CA VAL A 10 -48.93 7.24 -19.23
C VAL A 10 -48.05 6.04 -19.52
N PHE A 11 -47.70 5.23 -18.52
CA PHE A 11 -47.13 3.89 -18.65
C PHE A 11 -48.25 2.89 -19.01
N THR A 12 -48.04 2.19 -20.12
CA THR A 12 -48.84 1.01 -20.45
C THR A 12 -48.00 -0.26 -20.32
N PHE A 13 -48.43 -1.14 -19.40
CA PHE A 13 -47.94 -2.51 -19.25
C PHE A 13 -48.34 -3.35 -20.46
N PHE A 14 -47.41 -4.10 -21.05
CA PHE A 14 -47.71 -5.28 -21.85
C PHE A 14 -47.07 -6.51 -21.20
N ALA A 15 -47.93 -7.46 -20.89
CA ALA A 15 -47.57 -8.76 -20.39
C ALA A 15 -47.38 -9.75 -21.55
N GLY A 16 -46.40 -10.63 -21.41
CA GLY A 16 -46.47 -11.97 -22.00
C GLY A 16 -45.60 -12.22 -23.24
N SER A 17 -44.47 -12.87 -23.04
CA SER A 17 -44.05 -13.96 -23.93
C SER A 17 -43.08 -14.89 -23.17
N VAL A 18 -43.53 -16.10 -23.04
CA VAL A 18 -42.76 -17.28 -22.55
C VAL A 18 -41.70 -17.60 -23.60
N LEU A 19 -40.44 -17.49 -23.26
CA LEU A 19 -39.33 -18.03 -24.05
C LEU A 19 -38.84 -19.33 -23.40
N TYR A 20 -38.98 -20.41 -24.17
CA TYR A 20 -38.40 -21.72 -23.91
C TYR A 20 -36.89 -21.59 -23.80
N ALA A 21 -36.34 -21.93 -22.63
CA ALA A 21 -34.90 -22.10 -22.43
C ALA A 21 -34.48 -23.43 -23.07
N SER A 22 -33.54 -23.37 -24.00
CA SER A 22 -32.93 -24.54 -24.62
C SER A 22 -32.05 -25.31 -23.61
N PRO A 23 -31.90 -26.63 -23.75
CA PRO A 23 -31.10 -27.47 -22.85
C PRO A 23 -29.61 -27.10 -22.78
N PHE A 24 -29.13 -26.28 -23.68
CA PHE A 24 -27.72 -25.90 -23.79
C PHE A 24 -27.22 -24.95 -22.66
N CYS A 25 -28.13 -24.23 -21.99
CA CYS A 25 -27.75 -23.32 -20.89
C CYS A 25 -27.55 -24.03 -19.53
N MET A 26 -28.06 -25.23 -19.35
CA MET A 26 -27.89 -25.96 -18.08
C MET A 26 -26.56 -26.69 -17.98
N GLU A 27 -25.93 -27.05 -19.09
CA GLU A 27 -24.63 -27.72 -19.10
C GLU A 27 -23.46 -26.78 -18.79
N GLN A 28 -23.55 -25.52 -19.17
CA GLN A 28 -22.53 -24.51 -18.82
C GLN A 28 -22.55 -24.10 -17.35
N ALA A 29 -23.71 -24.10 -16.69
CA ALA A 29 -23.81 -23.80 -15.26
C ALA A 29 -23.21 -24.93 -14.39
N SER A 30 -23.28 -26.18 -14.83
CA SER A 30 -22.67 -27.31 -14.12
C SER A 30 -21.14 -27.36 -14.26
N ALA A 31 -20.61 -26.93 -15.39
CA ALA A 31 -19.16 -26.86 -15.63
C ALA A 31 -18.48 -25.77 -14.78
N ILE A 32 -19.16 -24.63 -14.57
CA ILE A 32 -18.65 -23.53 -13.72
C ILE A 32 -18.67 -23.94 -12.23
N ASN A 33 -19.69 -24.66 -11.78
CA ASN A 33 -19.76 -25.16 -10.41
C ASN A 33 -18.69 -26.22 -10.13
N ASN A 34 -18.38 -27.10 -11.07
CA ASN A 34 -17.30 -28.10 -10.93
C ASN A 34 -15.91 -27.46 -10.93
N LEU A 35 -15.71 -26.31 -11.62
CA LEU A 35 -14.45 -25.56 -11.59
C LEU A 35 -14.24 -24.88 -10.24
N MET A 36 -15.29 -24.32 -9.63
CA MET A 36 -15.25 -23.72 -8.29
C MET A 36 -14.93 -24.76 -7.20
N GLU A 37 -15.39 -26.00 -7.33
CA GLU A 37 -15.11 -27.09 -6.39
C GLU A 37 -13.65 -27.60 -6.45
N LEU A 38 -13.02 -27.54 -7.61
CA LEU A 38 -11.61 -27.92 -7.78
C LEU A 38 -10.62 -26.91 -7.17
N PHE A 39 -10.97 -25.62 -7.12
CA PHE A 39 -10.17 -24.59 -6.47
C PHE A 39 -10.38 -24.53 -4.95
N SER A 40 -11.46 -25.10 -4.41
CA SER A 40 -11.76 -25.09 -2.98
C SER A 40 -11.00 -26.17 -2.17
N LYS A 41 -10.33 -27.13 -2.81
CA LYS A 41 -9.73 -28.31 -2.13
C LYS A 41 -8.24 -28.21 -1.78
N LYS A 42 -7.57 -27.06 -1.89
CA LYS A 42 -6.12 -26.96 -1.59
C LYS A 42 -5.66 -25.80 -0.72
N THR A 43 -6.48 -25.31 0.20
CA THR A 43 -5.94 -24.52 1.34
C THR A 43 -6.76 -24.84 2.56
N LYS A 44 -6.16 -25.45 3.58
CA LYS A 44 -6.76 -25.51 4.90
C LYS A 44 -6.88 -24.06 5.41
N PRO A 45 -8.08 -23.55 5.70
CA PRO A 45 -8.22 -22.24 6.31
C PRO A 45 -7.70 -22.31 7.75
N ALA A 46 -6.96 -21.30 8.15
CA ALA A 46 -6.72 -21.02 9.56
C ALA A 46 -8.07 -20.80 10.27
N PRO A 47 -8.20 -21.17 11.55
CA PRO A 47 -9.47 -21.05 12.24
C PRO A 47 -9.91 -19.60 12.30
N VAL A 48 -11.05 -19.33 11.68
CA VAL A 48 -11.78 -18.06 11.81
C VAL A 48 -12.40 -18.07 13.20
N TYR A 49 -11.99 -17.15 14.05
CA TYR A 49 -12.68 -16.84 15.28
C TYR A 49 -13.92 -16.01 14.94
N GLU A 50 -15.05 -16.64 14.83
CA GLU A 50 -16.35 -15.94 14.90
C GLU A 50 -16.59 -15.52 16.34
N SER A 51 -16.71 -14.23 16.56
CA SER A 51 -17.29 -13.69 17.79
C SER A 51 -18.80 -13.94 17.75
N PRO A 52 -19.39 -14.53 18.78
CA PRO A 52 -20.83 -14.77 18.80
C PRO A 52 -21.56 -13.43 18.81
N VAL A 53 -22.41 -13.21 17.82
CA VAL A 53 -23.46 -12.20 17.83
C VAL A 53 -24.62 -12.80 18.59
N ASP A 54 -24.80 -12.34 19.84
CA ASP A 54 -25.95 -12.73 20.67
C ASP A 54 -27.26 -12.22 20.07
N GLY A 55 -28.06 -13.17 19.64
CA GLY A 55 -29.51 -12.98 19.49
C GLY A 55 -30.21 -13.08 20.84
N ASN A 56 -31.00 -12.07 21.14
CA ASN A 56 -32.10 -12.02 22.11
C ASN A 56 -32.12 -13.06 23.25
N ASN A 57 -31.69 -12.63 24.44
CA ASN A 57 -32.26 -13.14 25.70
C ASN A 57 -32.52 -11.96 26.63
N GLN A 58 -33.81 -11.68 26.80
CA GLN A 58 -34.32 -10.78 27.85
C GLN A 58 -34.08 -11.44 29.20
N LEU A 59 -33.08 -10.97 29.93
CA LEU A 59 -32.96 -11.26 31.37
C LEU A 59 -33.60 -10.16 32.17
N LYS A 60 -34.64 -10.55 32.95
CA LYS A 60 -35.34 -9.74 33.94
C LYS A 60 -34.32 -9.12 34.91
N VAL A 61 -34.36 -7.81 35.01
CA VAL A 61 -33.65 -7.04 36.04
C VAL A 61 -34.34 -7.30 37.40
N GLN A 62 -33.61 -7.90 38.32
CA GLN A 62 -33.97 -7.91 39.73
C GLN A 62 -33.40 -6.66 40.44
N ASP A 63 -34.22 -6.07 41.27
CA ASP A 63 -34.04 -4.87 42.04
C ASP A 63 -32.83 -4.96 43.00
N PRO A 64 -31.90 -3.96 43.02
CA PRO A 64 -30.66 -3.99 43.81
C PRO A 64 -30.82 -3.68 45.31
N SER A 65 -32.07 -3.56 45.84
CA SER A 65 -32.29 -3.10 47.21
C SER A 65 -32.27 -4.19 48.29
N GLN A 66 -31.98 -5.46 47.99
CA GLN A 66 -31.93 -6.55 48.97
C GLN A 66 -30.64 -7.35 49.01
N LEU A 67 -29.52 -6.71 49.25
CA LEU A 67 -28.28 -7.41 49.65
C LEU A 67 -27.80 -6.85 50.97
N LYS A 68 -28.13 -7.59 52.02
CA LYS A 68 -27.56 -7.36 53.38
C LYS A 68 -26.02 -7.61 53.36
N VAL A 69 -25.29 -6.59 53.73
CA VAL A 69 -23.85 -6.65 54.05
C VAL A 69 -23.68 -7.54 55.26
N GLN A 70 -22.98 -8.68 55.10
CA GLN A 70 -22.43 -9.42 56.23
C GLN A 70 -20.95 -9.03 56.39
N ASP A 71 -20.63 -8.58 57.60
CA ASP A 71 -19.31 -8.23 58.08
C ASP A 71 -18.42 -9.50 58.23
N PRO A 72 -17.26 -9.60 57.64
CA PRO A 72 -16.33 -10.71 57.86
C PRO A 72 -15.20 -10.28 58.78
N SER A 73 -15.48 -10.23 60.10
CA SER A 73 -14.46 -10.41 61.08
C SER A 73 -14.35 -11.89 61.44
N LEU A 74 -13.44 -12.65 60.80
CA LEU A 74 -12.95 -13.91 61.34
C LEU A 74 -11.66 -14.39 60.61
N SER A 75 -10.61 -14.41 61.44
CA SER A 75 -9.43 -15.30 61.44
C SER A 75 -8.43 -15.20 60.27
N GLU A 76 -7.38 -14.45 60.58
CA GLU A 76 -6.00 -14.79 60.20
C GLU A 76 -5.65 -16.22 60.63
N LYS A 77 -5.45 -17.08 59.65
CA LYS A 77 -4.51 -18.21 59.64
C LYS A 77 -4.63 -18.95 58.30
N SER A 78 -3.92 -18.45 57.30
CA SER A 78 -3.54 -19.31 56.18
C SER A 78 -2.11 -19.00 55.78
N GLN A 79 -1.33 -20.05 55.86
CA GLN A 79 0.10 -20.16 55.69
C GLN A 79 0.62 -19.40 54.44
N ASN A 80 1.57 -18.49 54.68
CA ASN A 80 2.45 -17.92 53.68
C ASN A 80 3.27 -19.05 53.01
N LYS A 81 2.75 -19.67 51.98
CA LYS A 81 3.59 -20.37 51.02
C LYS A 81 4.29 -19.31 50.16
N ALA A 82 5.53 -19.00 50.52
CA ALA A 82 6.39 -18.14 49.71
C ALA A 82 6.39 -18.65 48.27
N ILE A 83 5.82 -17.84 47.36
CA ILE A 83 5.90 -18.07 45.91
C ILE A 83 7.38 -18.03 45.56
N LYS A 84 7.99 -19.18 45.20
CA LYS A 84 9.35 -19.22 44.64
C LYS A 84 9.37 -18.28 43.44
N LYS A 85 10.06 -17.14 43.58
CA LYS A 85 10.29 -16.21 42.45
C LYS A 85 10.98 -17.00 41.34
N PRO A 86 10.42 -17.10 40.14
CA PRO A 86 11.11 -17.76 39.05
C PRO A 86 12.40 -16.99 38.75
N ASN A 87 13.49 -17.72 38.52
CA ASN A 87 14.76 -17.12 38.14
C ASN A 87 14.60 -16.46 36.76
N ILE A 88 14.60 -15.13 36.71
CA ILE A 88 14.36 -14.31 35.52
C ILE A 88 15.41 -14.60 34.44
N GLU A 89 16.61 -15.02 34.79
CA GLU A 89 17.68 -15.36 33.83
C GLU A 89 17.42 -16.66 33.06
N GLN A 90 16.58 -17.55 33.55
CA GLN A 90 16.27 -18.83 32.91
C GLN A 90 15.03 -18.81 32.00
N ILE A 91 14.30 -17.69 31.94
CA ILE A 91 13.13 -17.58 31.05
C ILE A 91 13.64 -17.27 29.63
N LYS A 92 13.74 -18.30 28.78
CA LYS A 92 13.94 -18.13 27.35
C LYS A 92 12.74 -17.37 26.79
N ARG A 93 12.92 -16.06 26.56
CA ARG A 93 11.93 -15.21 25.93
C ARG A 93 11.81 -15.62 24.46
N ALA A 94 10.60 -15.88 23.99
CA ALA A 94 10.34 -15.96 22.57
C ALA A 94 10.53 -14.55 21.99
N THR A 95 11.71 -14.29 21.46
CA THR A 95 11.98 -13.03 20.76
C THR A 95 11.16 -13.07 19.47
N ILE A 96 10.07 -12.34 19.44
CA ILE A 96 9.34 -12.10 18.18
C ILE A 96 10.22 -11.17 17.37
N ALA A 97 11.01 -11.75 16.47
CA ALA A 97 11.84 -11.00 15.54
C ALA A 97 10.95 -10.13 14.64
N SER A 98 11.40 -8.92 14.37
CA SER A 98 10.75 -8.11 13.34
C SER A 98 10.78 -8.83 12.01
N PRO A 99 9.68 -8.81 11.23
CA PRO A 99 9.69 -9.35 9.89
C PRO A 99 10.80 -8.69 9.08
N LYS A 100 11.60 -9.51 8.38
CA LYS A 100 12.63 -8.99 7.48
C LYS A 100 11.99 -8.56 6.15
N PRO A 101 12.53 -7.53 5.49
CA PRO A 101 12.16 -7.22 4.13
C PRO A 101 12.31 -8.45 3.22
N PHE A 102 11.47 -8.54 2.21
CA PHE A 102 11.59 -9.62 1.23
C PHE A 102 12.76 -9.34 0.28
N ASP A 103 13.35 -10.41 -0.26
CA ASP A 103 14.20 -10.29 -1.44
C ASP A 103 13.27 -10.08 -2.65
N TYR A 104 13.15 -8.81 -3.08
CA TYR A 104 12.25 -8.45 -4.17
C TYR A 104 12.66 -9.18 -5.46
N LYS A 105 11.68 -9.83 -6.08
CA LYS A 105 11.84 -10.49 -7.38
C LYS A 105 10.81 -9.90 -8.33
N PRO A 106 11.26 -9.20 -9.39
CA PRO A 106 10.38 -8.77 -10.46
C PRO A 106 9.76 -9.96 -11.18
N GLU A 107 8.75 -9.72 -11.98
CA GLU A 107 8.20 -10.73 -12.87
C GLU A 107 9.21 -11.01 -14.00
N ARG A 108 9.39 -12.28 -14.35
CA ARG A 108 10.33 -12.68 -15.40
C ARG A 108 9.75 -12.39 -16.77
N LEU A 109 10.58 -11.99 -17.70
CA LEU A 109 10.22 -11.98 -19.11
C LEU A 109 10.24 -13.42 -19.64
N VAL A 110 9.27 -13.73 -20.48
CA VAL A 110 9.17 -14.99 -21.21
C VAL A 110 8.88 -14.70 -22.69
N PRO A 111 9.38 -15.55 -23.61
CA PRO A 111 9.06 -15.39 -25.01
C PRO A 111 7.55 -15.48 -25.29
N ILE A 112 7.06 -14.61 -26.15
CA ILE A 112 5.69 -14.68 -26.69
C ILE A 112 5.75 -15.66 -27.87
N LYS A 113 5.36 -16.92 -27.66
CA LYS A 113 5.39 -17.97 -28.68
C LYS A 113 3.99 -18.35 -29.07
N PHE A 114 3.65 -18.13 -30.31
CA PHE A 114 2.44 -18.65 -30.90
C PHE A 114 2.63 -20.14 -31.28
N PRO A 115 1.63 -20.99 -31.06
CA PRO A 115 1.73 -22.40 -31.49
C PRO A 115 1.93 -22.46 -33.00
N ALA A 116 2.90 -23.29 -33.46
CA ALA A 116 3.07 -23.54 -34.87
C ALA A 116 1.77 -24.14 -35.42
N ILE A 117 1.22 -23.53 -36.48
CA ILE A 117 0.11 -24.11 -37.20
C ILE A 117 0.72 -25.12 -38.15
N ASP A 118 0.74 -26.40 -37.77
CA ASP A 118 0.98 -27.47 -38.74
C ASP A 118 -0.16 -27.43 -39.73
N LEU A 119 0.13 -27.01 -40.97
CA LEU A 119 -0.74 -27.18 -42.11
C LEU A 119 -0.85 -28.68 -42.41
N ILE A 120 -1.66 -29.40 -41.60
CA ILE A 120 -1.96 -30.77 -41.89
C ILE A 120 -2.97 -30.81 -43.03
N GLU A 121 -2.50 -31.30 -44.17
CA GLU A 121 -3.37 -31.76 -45.24
C GLU A 121 -4.52 -32.60 -44.67
N THR A 122 -5.72 -32.23 -45.10
CA THR A 122 -7.00 -32.88 -44.80
C THR A 122 -6.91 -34.38 -44.57
N ASN A 123 -7.27 -34.87 -43.37
CA ASN A 123 -7.94 -36.13 -43.01
C ASN A 123 -7.45 -36.81 -41.74
N SER A 124 -7.06 -36.09 -40.71
CA SER A 124 -6.93 -36.72 -39.41
C SER A 124 -7.35 -35.79 -38.25
N THR A 125 -8.23 -36.31 -37.43
CA THR A 125 -8.59 -35.67 -36.15
C THR A 125 -7.40 -35.70 -35.20
N VAL A 126 -6.73 -34.56 -35.05
CA VAL A 126 -5.64 -34.39 -34.09
C VAL A 126 -6.21 -33.93 -32.75
N LYS A 127 -6.04 -34.77 -31.74
CA LYS A 127 -6.24 -34.37 -30.34
C LYS A 127 -4.99 -33.68 -29.85
N SER A 128 -4.98 -32.32 -29.83
CA SER A 128 -3.96 -31.54 -29.16
C SER A 128 -4.53 -31.01 -27.84
N SER A 129 -3.87 -31.32 -26.74
CA SER A 129 -4.18 -30.82 -25.42
C SER A 129 -3.33 -29.58 -25.15
N THR A 130 -3.95 -28.40 -25.15
CA THR A 130 -3.31 -27.20 -24.59
C THR A 130 -3.34 -27.26 -23.05
N PRO A 131 -2.52 -26.51 -22.34
CA PRO A 131 -2.52 -26.46 -20.88
C PRO A 131 -3.86 -26.06 -20.23
N PHE A 132 -4.85 -25.65 -21.02
CA PHE A 132 -6.18 -25.23 -20.59
C PHE A 132 -7.34 -26.14 -21.08
N GLY A 133 -7.04 -27.34 -21.57
CA GLY A 133 -8.03 -28.43 -21.72
C GLY A 133 -9.13 -28.25 -22.76
N LEU A 134 -9.04 -27.33 -23.72
CA LEU A 134 -10.02 -27.17 -24.80
C LEU A 134 -9.45 -27.65 -26.14
N PRO A 135 -10.15 -28.50 -26.91
CA PRO A 135 -9.66 -28.98 -28.19
C PRO A 135 -9.65 -27.88 -29.24
N LEU A 136 -8.54 -27.70 -29.94
CA LEU A 136 -8.32 -26.72 -31.02
C LEU A 136 -9.27 -26.88 -32.22
N SER A 137 -9.83 -28.08 -32.43
CA SER A 137 -10.62 -28.43 -33.60
C SER A 137 -12.01 -27.75 -33.70
N ALA A 138 -12.48 -27.10 -32.63
CA ALA A 138 -13.80 -26.47 -32.59
C ALA A 138 -13.82 -25.00 -33.05
N ARG A 139 -12.68 -24.40 -33.44
CA ARG A 139 -12.58 -22.94 -33.54
C ARG A 139 -12.19 -22.38 -34.93
N TYR A 140 -11.80 -23.20 -35.89
CA TYR A 140 -11.37 -22.72 -37.20
C TYR A 140 -12.12 -23.40 -38.33
N ASN A 141 -13.21 -22.81 -38.79
CA ASN A 141 -13.67 -23.00 -40.16
C ASN A 141 -12.81 -22.08 -41.03
N VAL A 142 -11.65 -22.57 -41.46
CA VAL A 142 -10.91 -21.94 -42.54
C VAL A 142 -11.61 -22.30 -43.85
N ILE A 143 -12.38 -21.38 -44.40
CA ILE A 143 -12.90 -21.50 -45.76
C ILE A 143 -11.73 -21.22 -46.70
N LEU A 144 -11.15 -22.29 -47.27
CA LEU A 144 -10.26 -22.20 -48.40
C LEU A 144 -11.15 -22.13 -49.64
N GLU A 145 -11.55 -20.91 -50.07
CA GLU A 145 -12.05 -20.73 -51.41
C GLU A 145 -10.86 -20.67 -52.38
N SER A 146 -10.68 -21.78 -53.10
CA SER A 146 -9.83 -21.84 -54.28
C SER A 146 -10.63 -21.35 -55.48
N ASP A 147 -10.50 -20.08 -55.83
CA ASP A 147 -10.72 -19.62 -57.21
C ASP A 147 -9.69 -18.53 -57.52
N ALA A 148 -8.73 -18.99 -58.30
CA ALA A 148 -7.73 -18.12 -58.90
C ALA A 148 -8.33 -17.42 -60.11
N SER A 149 -8.72 -16.15 -59.97
CA SER A 149 -8.79 -15.21 -61.09
C SER A 149 -7.83 -14.06 -60.85
N LYS A 150 -6.92 -13.93 -61.76
CA LYS A 150 -5.88 -12.92 -61.83
C LYS A 150 -6.48 -11.53 -61.83
N ASP A 151 -6.11 -10.75 -60.78
CA ASP A 151 -5.84 -9.32 -60.94
C ASP A 151 -4.82 -8.94 -59.86
N GLU A 152 -3.66 -8.51 -60.34
CA GLU A 152 -2.51 -8.06 -59.55
C GLU A 152 -2.83 -6.72 -58.85
N GLN A 153 -3.40 -6.80 -57.68
CA GLN A 153 -3.10 -5.91 -56.55
C GLN A 153 -3.10 -6.78 -55.28
N ALA A 154 -1.95 -7.38 -55.06
CA ALA A 154 -1.74 -8.19 -53.85
C ALA A 154 -1.79 -7.28 -52.62
N THR A 155 -2.96 -7.08 -52.04
CA THR A 155 -3.11 -6.78 -50.66
C THR A 155 -2.57 -7.99 -49.89
N THR A 156 -1.39 -7.86 -49.36
CA THR A 156 -0.72 -8.92 -48.65
C THR A 156 -1.46 -9.14 -47.34
N GLU A 157 -2.43 -10.07 -47.35
CA GLU A 157 -3.17 -10.45 -46.16
C GLU A 157 -2.20 -11.08 -45.16
N PHE A 158 -2.17 -10.51 -43.93
CA PHE A 158 -1.45 -11.04 -42.80
C PHE A 158 -1.93 -12.47 -42.51
N ARG A 159 -0.99 -13.43 -42.43
CA ARG A 159 -1.25 -14.83 -42.09
C ARG A 159 -0.86 -15.13 -40.68
N LEU A 160 -1.62 -15.98 -39.94
CA LEU A 160 -1.26 -16.48 -38.61
C LEU A 160 0.13 -17.15 -38.60
N ALA A 161 0.59 -17.69 -39.74
CA ALA A 161 1.95 -18.23 -39.89
C ALA A 161 3.03 -17.17 -39.64
N ASP A 162 2.76 -15.91 -39.88
CA ASP A 162 3.74 -14.83 -39.64
C ASP A 162 3.96 -14.57 -38.16
N LEU A 163 3.00 -14.93 -37.28
CA LEU A 163 3.12 -14.86 -35.82
C LEU A 163 4.08 -15.92 -35.26
N SER A 164 4.26 -17.06 -35.93
CA SER A 164 5.17 -18.11 -35.44
C SER A 164 6.64 -17.69 -35.42
N ALA A 165 6.99 -16.66 -36.19
CA ALA A 165 8.34 -16.09 -36.27
C ALA A 165 8.56 -14.87 -35.37
N VAL A 166 7.59 -14.53 -34.49
CA VAL A 166 7.72 -13.40 -33.57
C VAL A 166 8.76 -13.70 -32.52
N ASP A 167 9.72 -12.78 -32.38
CA ASP A 167 10.78 -12.78 -31.35
C ASP A 167 10.54 -11.61 -30.40
N ALA A 168 9.56 -11.78 -29.53
CA ALA A 168 9.16 -10.80 -28.53
C ALA A 168 9.09 -11.44 -27.14
N GLU A 169 9.40 -10.65 -26.12
CA GLU A 169 9.31 -11.07 -24.73
C GLU A 169 8.44 -10.11 -23.91
N ALA A 170 7.71 -10.66 -22.96
CA ALA A 170 6.93 -9.90 -21.99
C ALA A 170 6.90 -10.63 -20.64
N GLU A 171 6.42 -9.95 -19.61
CA GLU A 171 6.09 -10.58 -18.33
C GLU A 171 5.14 -11.76 -18.57
N GLN A 172 5.32 -12.83 -17.82
CA GLN A 172 4.56 -14.07 -18.00
C GLN A 172 3.04 -13.83 -18.00
N SER A 173 2.55 -12.93 -17.15
CA SER A 173 1.15 -12.53 -17.11
C SER A 173 0.68 -11.84 -18.39
N ILE A 174 1.53 -11.03 -19.01
CA ILE A 174 1.25 -10.28 -20.25
C ILE A 174 1.39 -11.18 -21.47
N ALA A 175 2.43 -12.00 -21.55
CA ALA A 175 2.67 -12.88 -22.69
C ALA A 175 1.47 -13.78 -23.01
N GLY A 176 0.88 -14.39 -21.97
CA GLY A 176 -0.33 -15.21 -22.13
C GLY A 176 -1.55 -14.42 -22.67
N LEU A 177 -1.70 -13.17 -22.24
CA LEU A 177 -2.78 -12.29 -22.69
C LEU A 177 -2.62 -11.89 -24.18
N VAL A 178 -1.38 -11.57 -24.58
CA VAL A 178 -1.05 -11.22 -25.97
C VAL A 178 -1.32 -12.40 -26.88
N ILE A 179 -0.82 -13.60 -26.53
CA ILE A 179 -1.09 -14.82 -27.32
C ILE A 179 -2.59 -15.04 -27.47
N HIS A 180 -3.32 -15.03 -26.36
CA HIS A 180 -4.77 -15.23 -26.37
C HIS A 180 -5.52 -14.22 -27.23
N TYR A 181 -5.10 -12.93 -27.20
CA TYR A 181 -5.72 -11.87 -28.00
C TYR A 181 -5.56 -12.11 -29.49
N TYR A 182 -4.31 -12.37 -29.97
CA TYR A 182 -4.05 -12.59 -31.40
C TYR A 182 -4.57 -13.91 -31.93
N GLU A 183 -4.71 -14.95 -31.08
CA GLU A 183 -5.41 -16.18 -31.44
C GLU A 183 -6.89 -15.92 -31.75
N GLN A 184 -7.52 -15.00 -31.07
CA GLN A 184 -8.94 -14.63 -31.31
C GLN A 184 -9.11 -13.54 -32.36
N ASN A 185 -8.11 -12.71 -32.58
CA ASN A 185 -8.13 -11.55 -33.46
C ASN A 185 -6.89 -11.58 -34.37
N PRO A 186 -6.83 -12.43 -35.38
CA PRO A 186 -5.64 -12.62 -36.21
C PRO A 186 -5.44 -11.46 -37.20
N LYS A 187 -5.32 -10.24 -36.71
CA LYS A 187 -5.07 -9.03 -37.48
C LYS A 187 -4.07 -8.17 -36.72
N LEU A 188 -3.15 -7.53 -37.48
CA LEU A 188 -2.27 -6.54 -36.90
C LEU A 188 -3.09 -5.32 -36.42
N LEU A 189 -2.73 -4.77 -35.28
CA LEU A 189 -3.42 -3.62 -34.67
C LEU A 189 -2.73 -2.30 -35.03
N TRP A 190 -1.42 -2.36 -35.18
CA TRP A 190 -0.54 -1.20 -35.28
C TRP A 190 0.12 -1.07 -36.65
N SER A 191 -0.26 -1.95 -37.61
CA SER A 191 0.23 -1.96 -38.95
C SER A 191 -0.91 -2.23 -39.93
N GLN A 192 -0.93 -1.52 -41.06
CA GLN A 192 -1.91 -1.67 -42.11
C GLN A 192 -1.24 -1.41 -43.47
N ASP A 193 -1.60 -2.16 -44.48
CA ASP A 193 -1.10 -2.01 -45.87
C ASP A 193 0.46 -1.99 -45.97
N GLY A 194 1.10 -2.80 -45.15
CA GLY A 194 2.57 -2.88 -45.09
C GLY A 194 3.26 -1.76 -44.33
N GLU A 195 2.51 -0.84 -43.71
CA GLU A 195 3.03 0.33 -43.01
C GLU A 195 2.58 0.40 -41.54
N VAL A 196 3.40 1.01 -40.68
CA VAL A 196 3.03 1.31 -39.30
C VAL A 196 2.07 2.48 -39.24
N VAL A 197 0.89 2.27 -38.64
CA VAL A 197 -0.15 3.31 -38.56
C VAL A 197 0.29 4.50 -37.67
N THR A 198 -0.24 5.69 -37.97
CA THR A 198 0.07 6.92 -37.20
C THR A 198 -0.20 6.77 -35.72
N LYS A 199 -1.28 6.10 -35.34
CA LYS A 199 -1.65 5.81 -33.95
C LYS A 199 -0.53 5.08 -33.18
N ALA A 200 0.17 4.13 -33.79
CA ALA A 200 1.30 3.44 -33.19
C ALA A 200 2.49 4.38 -32.95
N LYS A 201 2.76 5.28 -33.91
CA LYS A 201 3.80 6.31 -33.78
C LYS A 201 3.49 7.27 -32.63
N ASP A 202 2.23 7.69 -32.50
CA ASP A 202 1.77 8.56 -31.41
C ASP A 202 1.91 7.86 -30.04
N ILE A 203 1.63 6.55 -29.95
CA ILE A 203 1.83 5.76 -28.73
C ILE A 203 3.32 5.72 -28.34
N LEU A 204 4.21 5.47 -29.30
CA LEU A 204 5.66 5.45 -29.05
C LEU A 204 6.17 6.84 -28.62
N LEU A 205 5.67 7.91 -29.23
CA LEU A 205 5.98 9.27 -28.81
C LEU A 205 5.47 9.55 -27.37
N PHE A 206 4.28 9.10 -27.04
CA PHE A 206 3.78 9.20 -25.67
C PHE A 206 4.67 8.41 -24.69
N PHE A 207 5.08 7.20 -25.04
CA PHE A 207 5.96 6.38 -24.21
C PHE A 207 7.33 6.98 -23.98
N SER A 208 7.88 7.72 -24.95
CA SER A 208 9.17 8.39 -24.80
C SER A 208 9.20 9.53 -23.77
N HIS A 209 8.03 9.98 -23.29
CA HIS A 209 7.87 11.04 -22.28
C HIS A 209 7.27 10.53 -20.96
N LEU A 210 7.34 9.22 -20.69
CA LEU A 210 6.79 8.65 -19.45
C LEU A 210 7.60 8.96 -18.19
N ASP A 211 8.81 9.46 -18.33
CA ASP A 211 9.61 10.03 -17.23
C ASP A 211 8.92 11.22 -16.56
N ASP A 212 8.10 11.99 -17.28
CA ASP A 212 7.22 13.02 -16.72
C ASP A 212 6.26 12.46 -15.64
N ASP A 213 5.89 11.21 -15.79
CA ASP A 213 5.04 10.47 -14.86
C ASP A 213 5.85 9.60 -13.87
N GLY A 214 7.18 9.72 -13.88
CA GLY A 214 8.08 8.94 -13.03
C GLY A 214 8.08 7.44 -13.38
N LEU A 215 7.81 7.11 -14.64
CA LEU A 215 7.99 5.78 -15.22
C LEU A 215 9.29 5.77 -16.05
N GLU A 216 9.82 4.58 -16.34
CA GLU A 216 11.03 4.41 -17.13
C GLU A 216 10.66 4.24 -18.61
N PRO A 217 10.92 5.23 -19.50
CA PRO A 217 10.54 5.15 -20.91
C PRO A 217 11.06 3.91 -21.63
N GLN A 218 12.29 3.48 -21.30
CA GLN A 218 12.92 2.32 -21.94
C GLN A 218 12.12 1.02 -21.76
N ASP A 219 11.32 0.90 -20.71
CA ASP A 219 10.45 -0.26 -20.49
C ASP A 219 9.37 -0.44 -21.57
N TYR A 220 9.04 0.62 -22.32
CA TYR A 220 7.87 0.67 -23.19
C TYR A 220 8.24 0.94 -24.67
N LEU A 221 9.45 1.38 -24.97
CA LEU A 221 9.86 1.65 -26.33
C LEU A 221 9.97 0.36 -27.16
N VAL A 222 9.66 0.49 -28.42
CA VAL A 222 9.76 -0.57 -29.43
C VAL A 222 10.46 -0.02 -30.64
N LYS A 223 11.42 -0.79 -31.20
CA LYS A 223 12.13 -0.41 -32.40
C LYS A 223 11.18 -0.45 -33.61
N MET A 224 11.18 0.63 -34.40
CA MET A 224 10.43 0.67 -35.65
C MET A 224 10.99 -0.34 -36.64
N PRO A 225 10.12 -1.02 -37.43
CA PRO A 225 10.55 -1.88 -38.52
C PRO A 225 11.34 -1.08 -39.58
N ASP A 226 12.41 -1.70 -40.13
CA ASP A 226 13.18 -1.07 -41.20
C ASP A 226 12.32 -0.90 -42.44
N GLU A 227 12.24 0.33 -42.94
CA GLU A 227 11.45 0.70 -44.13
C GLU A 227 11.99 0.10 -45.46
N ASN A 228 13.25 -0.34 -45.47
CA ASN A 228 13.89 -0.96 -46.60
C ASN A 228 13.62 -2.46 -46.76
N LEU A 229 12.85 -3.07 -45.83
CA LEU A 229 12.46 -4.46 -45.92
C LEU A 229 11.26 -4.61 -46.86
N PHE A 230 11.21 -5.71 -47.64
CA PHE A 230 10.16 -6.02 -48.59
C PHE A 230 9.67 -7.47 -48.44
N GLY A 231 8.46 -7.73 -48.96
CA GLY A 231 7.91 -9.07 -49.01
C GLY A 231 7.76 -9.71 -47.61
N GLU A 232 8.13 -10.97 -47.50
CA GLU A 232 8.00 -11.73 -46.22
C GLU A 232 8.82 -11.15 -45.07
N GLU A 233 10.02 -10.58 -45.33
CA GLU A 233 10.83 -9.97 -44.31
C GLU A 233 10.15 -8.75 -43.68
N ARG A 234 9.51 -7.92 -44.52
CA ARG A 234 8.70 -6.77 -44.09
C ARG A 234 7.53 -7.24 -43.22
N GLN A 235 6.82 -8.27 -43.65
CA GLN A 235 5.67 -8.82 -42.91
C GLN A 235 6.08 -9.36 -41.56
N ARG A 236 7.16 -10.13 -41.46
CA ARG A 236 7.70 -10.62 -40.20
C ARG A 236 8.12 -9.47 -39.27
N ALA A 237 8.78 -8.44 -39.81
CA ALA A 237 9.16 -7.27 -39.04
C ALA A 237 7.95 -6.52 -38.49
N LEU A 238 6.87 -6.36 -39.28
CA LEU A 238 5.62 -5.75 -38.87
C LEU A 238 4.88 -6.58 -37.84
N ALA A 239 4.84 -7.91 -37.98
CA ALA A 239 4.22 -8.82 -37.01
C ALA A 239 4.97 -8.76 -35.66
N ASN A 240 6.30 -8.78 -35.68
CA ASN A 240 7.13 -8.65 -34.51
C ASN A 240 6.91 -7.28 -33.80
N PHE A 241 6.89 -6.20 -34.56
CA PHE A 241 6.59 -4.86 -34.04
C PHE A 241 5.21 -4.80 -33.38
N ASP A 242 4.19 -5.33 -34.06
CA ASP A 242 2.80 -5.27 -33.64
C ASP A 242 2.59 -6.02 -32.31
N VAL A 243 3.09 -7.25 -32.20
CA VAL A 243 3.02 -8.05 -30.98
C VAL A 243 3.83 -7.42 -29.85
N THR A 244 5.02 -6.91 -30.16
CA THR A 244 5.87 -6.24 -29.17
C THR A 244 5.19 -4.98 -28.65
N LEU A 245 4.67 -4.11 -29.51
CA LEU A 245 3.97 -2.89 -29.11
C LEU A 245 2.73 -3.20 -28.27
N THR A 246 1.95 -4.21 -28.67
CA THR A 246 0.82 -4.70 -27.86
C THR A 246 1.27 -5.10 -26.45
N SER A 247 2.35 -5.85 -26.34
CA SER A 247 2.89 -6.26 -25.02
C SER A 247 3.33 -5.04 -24.19
N ARG A 248 3.92 -4.00 -24.80
CA ARG A 248 4.33 -2.76 -24.13
C ARG A 248 3.15 -1.91 -23.72
N ILE A 249 2.07 -1.89 -24.51
CA ILE A 249 0.81 -1.21 -24.14
C ILE A 249 0.21 -1.89 -22.91
N LEU A 250 0.12 -3.22 -22.88
CA LEU A 250 -0.42 -3.94 -21.72
C LEU A 250 0.44 -3.78 -20.47
N ARG A 251 1.78 -3.78 -20.62
CA ARG A 251 2.72 -3.44 -19.54
C ARG A 251 2.46 -2.04 -19.00
N TYR A 252 2.32 -1.06 -19.89
CA TYR A 252 2.02 0.32 -19.49
C TYR A 252 0.69 0.41 -18.72
N ILE A 253 -0.38 -0.21 -19.22
CA ILE A 253 -1.68 -0.22 -18.55
C ILE A 253 -1.53 -0.79 -17.13
N GLN A 254 -0.81 -1.90 -17.00
CA GLN A 254 -0.55 -2.51 -15.70
C GLN A 254 0.24 -1.59 -14.77
N ASP A 255 1.34 -1.02 -15.24
CA ASP A 255 2.24 -0.19 -14.45
C ASP A 255 1.58 1.16 -14.08
N ALA A 256 0.86 1.78 -15.01
CA ALA A 256 0.12 3.02 -14.77
C ALA A 256 -1.03 2.82 -13.76
N SER A 257 -1.69 1.67 -13.81
CA SER A 257 -2.81 1.37 -12.91
C SER A 257 -2.38 0.84 -11.55
N ASN A 258 -1.40 -0.06 -11.49
CA ASN A 258 -1.04 -0.83 -10.30
C ASN A 258 0.35 -0.56 -9.75
N GLY A 259 1.12 0.32 -10.42
CA GLY A 259 2.51 0.55 -10.14
C GLY A 259 3.44 -0.46 -10.84
N ARG A 260 4.63 0.03 -11.17
CA ARG A 260 5.72 -0.72 -11.78
C ARG A 260 6.31 -1.75 -10.82
N ILE A 261 6.29 -1.42 -9.53
CA ILE A 261 6.79 -2.26 -8.44
C ILE A 261 5.63 -2.93 -7.71
N ILE A 262 5.69 -4.24 -7.52
CA ILE A 262 4.67 -5.00 -6.82
C ILE A 262 4.82 -4.78 -5.32
N ALA A 263 3.99 -3.91 -4.75
CA ALA A 263 4.07 -3.46 -3.36
C ALA A 263 4.22 -4.61 -2.34
N ASN A 264 3.39 -5.64 -2.45
CA ASN A 264 3.35 -6.77 -1.51
C ASN A 264 4.58 -7.70 -1.59
N ARG A 265 5.46 -7.50 -2.60
CA ARG A 265 6.75 -8.20 -2.71
C ARG A 265 7.92 -7.43 -2.10
N LEU A 266 7.70 -6.19 -1.62
CA LEU A 266 8.76 -5.37 -1.00
C LEU A 266 9.01 -5.76 0.45
N SER A 267 7.96 -5.90 1.24
CA SER A 267 8.06 -6.25 2.65
C SER A 267 6.73 -6.77 3.18
N PRO A 268 6.74 -7.49 4.32
CA PRO A 268 5.52 -7.98 4.96
C PRO A 268 4.62 -6.85 5.49
N PHE A 269 5.09 -5.61 5.51
CA PHE A 269 4.30 -4.45 5.96
C PHE A 269 3.50 -3.75 4.84
N HIS A 270 3.43 -4.34 3.65
CA HIS A 270 2.56 -3.92 2.56
C HIS A 270 1.41 -4.92 2.41
N ASP A 271 0.19 -4.41 2.30
CA ASP A 271 -1.01 -5.20 2.06
C ASP A 271 -1.98 -4.40 1.16
N LEU A 272 -1.66 -4.42 -0.12
CA LEU A 272 -2.33 -3.63 -1.13
C LEU A 272 -2.87 -4.57 -2.21
N PRO A 273 -4.19 -4.68 -2.37
CA PRO A 273 -4.77 -5.46 -3.45
C PRO A 273 -4.42 -4.80 -4.79
N ARG A 274 -4.08 -5.61 -5.80
CA ARG A 274 -3.94 -5.13 -7.17
C ARG A 274 -5.34 -4.90 -7.76
N LYS A 275 -5.45 -3.85 -8.56
CA LYS A 275 -6.68 -3.56 -9.33
C LYS A 275 -6.81 -4.61 -10.44
N GLU A 276 -8.00 -5.16 -10.60
CA GLU A 276 -8.32 -6.04 -11.71
C GLU A 276 -8.50 -5.21 -12.98
N ILE A 277 -7.94 -5.67 -14.10
CA ILE A 277 -7.96 -4.99 -15.39
C ILE A 277 -8.42 -6.00 -16.44
N ASP A 278 -9.45 -5.66 -17.18
CA ASP A 278 -9.86 -6.40 -18.38
C ASP A 278 -8.95 -6.00 -19.55
N PHE A 279 -7.78 -6.60 -19.64
CA PHE A 279 -6.79 -6.26 -20.67
C PHE A 279 -7.29 -6.47 -22.09
N GLY A 280 -8.13 -7.48 -22.35
CA GLY A 280 -8.70 -7.74 -23.67
C GLY A 280 -9.68 -6.63 -24.10
N GLY A 281 -10.58 -6.25 -23.18
CA GLY A 281 -11.51 -5.15 -23.39
C GLY A 281 -10.78 -3.81 -23.57
N GLU A 282 -9.75 -3.55 -22.76
CA GLU A 282 -8.96 -2.32 -22.85
C GLU A 282 -8.16 -2.23 -24.16
N LEU A 283 -7.55 -3.32 -24.61
CA LEU A 283 -6.83 -3.36 -25.88
C LEU A 283 -7.79 -3.09 -27.07
N ASN A 284 -8.97 -3.69 -27.04
CA ASN A 284 -10.00 -3.42 -28.06
C ASN A 284 -10.47 -1.95 -28.03
N ARG A 285 -10.60 -1.36 -26.83
CA ARG A 285 -10.97 0.06 -26.66
C ARG A 285 -9.90 0.98 -27.25
N ILE A 286 -8.63 0.69 -27.00
CA ILE A 286 -7.48 1.45 -27.52
C ILE A 286 -7.40 1.31 -29.04
N ALA A 287 -7.49 0.10 -29.56
CA ALA A 287 -7.37 -0.17 -30.98
C ALA A 287 -8.45 0.54 -31.83
N LYS A 288 -9.69 0.63 -31.30
CA LYS A 288 -10.83 1.26 -31.97
C LYS A 288 -10.93 2.77 -31.77
N SER A 289 -10.23 3.34 -30.80
CA SER A 289 -10.37 4.77 -30.46
C SER A 289 -9.59 5.66 -31.40
N GLU A 290 -10.17 6.81 -31.73
CA GLU A 290 -9.48 7.93 -32.37
C GLU A 290 -8.60 8.73 -31.39
N ASN A 291 -8.91 8.66 -30.07
CA ASN A 291 -8.17 9.39 -29.02
C ASN A 291 -7.44 8.41 -28.10
N THR A 292 -6.54 7.63 -28.66
CA THR A 292 -5.77 6.59 -27.97
C THR A 292 -4.95 7.16 -26.79
N ILE A 293 -4.32 8.32 -26.97
CA ILE A 293 -3.47 8.92 -25.94
C ILE A 293 -4.29 9.37 -24.72
N ALA A 294 -5.51 9.87 -24.90
CA ALA A 294 -6.36 10.20 -23.76
C ALA A 294 -6.76 8.94 -22.97
N ILE A 295 -6.99 7.82 -23.65
CA ILE A 295 -7.25 6.54 -22.99
C ILE A 295 -6.01 6.11 -22.20
N LEU A 296 -4.82 6.13 -22.78
CA LEU A 296 -3.59 5.75 -22.08
C LEU A 296 -3.37 6.63 -20.85
N LYS A 297 -3.53 7.93 -20.96
CA LYS A 297 -3.42 8.86 -19.82
C LYS A 297 -4.43 8.57 -18.71
N SER A 298 -5.60 8.02 -19.02
CA SER A 298 -6.65 7.73 -18.02
C SER A 298 -6.29 6.60 -17.04
N TYR A 299 -5.27 5.77 -17.33
CA TYR A 299 -4.78 4.74 -16.43
C TYR A 299 -3.89 5.29 -15.30
N LEU A 300 -3.36 6.50 -15.47
CA LEU A 300 -2.61 7.18 -14.41
C LEU A 300 -3.56 7.80 -13.38
N PRO A 301 -3.15 7.93 -12.09
CA PRO A 301 -3.94 8.64 -11.11
C PRO A 301 -4.19 10.09 -11.54
N GLN A 302 -5.43 10.56 -11.40
CA GLN A 302 -5.84 11.92 -11.77
C GLN A 302 -6.07 12.82 -10.54
N SER A 303 -5.68 12.36 -9.34
CA SER A 303 -5.82 13.14 -8.12
C SER A 303 -4.93 14.37 -8.11
N ASP A 304 -5.37 15.46 -7.45
CA ASP A 304 -4.58 16.68 -7.28
C ASP A 304 -3.21 16.39 -6.66
N TYR A 305 -3.11 15.38 -5.80
CA TYR A 305 -1.83 14.93 -5.24
C TYR A 305 -0.86 14.44 -6.32
N TYR A 306 -1.33 13.60 -7.23
CA TYR A 306 -0.50 13.06 -8.31
C TYR A 306 -0.09 14.16 -9.31
N LEU A 307 -1.04 14.98 -9.74
CA LEU A 307 -0.79 16.05 -10.70
C LEU A 307 0.18 17.10 -10.15
N THR A 308 0.07 17.42 -8.84
CA THR A 308 1.01 18.35 -8.18
C THR A 308 2.41 17.76 -8.09
N LEU A 309 2.54 16.46 -7.80
CA LEU A 309 3.84 15.77 -7.80
C LEU A 309 4.44 15.72 -9.20
N LYS A 310 3.66 15.42 -10.23
CA LYS A 310 4.10 15.44 -11.63
C LYS A 310 4.62 16.83 -12.05
N LYS A 311 3.87 17.87 -11.74
CA LYS A 311 4.32 19.27 -11.98
C LYS A 311 5.64 19.57 -11.27
N ALA A 312 5.74 19.21 -9.99
CA ALA A 312 6.95 19.42 -9.21
C ALA A 312 8.15 18.60 -9.76
N LEU A 313 7.93 17.42 -10.30
CA LEU A 313 8.96 16.61 -10.94
C LEU A 313 9.54 17.31 -12.18
N ALA A 314 8.67 17.85 -13.03
CA ALA A 314 9.06 18.61 -14.23
C ALA A 314 9.79 19.93 -13.90
N GLU A 315 9.46 20.57 -12.76
CA GLU A 315 10.08 21.82 -12.32
C GLU A 315 11.44 21.62 -11.61
N LEU A 316 11.82 20.37 -11.27
CA LEU A 316 13.11 20.10 -10.66
C LEU A 316 14.25 20.30 -11.67
N PRO A 317 15.33 21.00 -11.29
CA PRO A 317 16.52 21.12 -12.14
C PRO A 317 17.08 19.73 -12.48
N GLU A 318 17.83 19.66 -13.58
CA GLU A 318 18.58 18.46 -13.91
C GLU A 318 19.56 18.08 -12.79
N ALA A 319 19.77 16.77 -12.63
CA ALA A 319 20.64 16.22 -11.61
C ALA A 319 22.08 16.77 -11.74
N ARG A 320 22.60 17.38 -10.69
CA ARG A 320 24.02 17.75 -10.61
C ARG A 320 24.79 16.60 -9.92
N HIS A 321 25.48 15.80 -10.67
CA HIS A 321 26.18 14.56 -10.26
C HIS A 321 27.33 14.72 -9.23
N ASN A 322 27.37 15.75 -8.39
CA ASN A 322 28.58 16.08 -7.63
C ASN A 322 28.55 15.97 -6.10
N ASP A 323 27.58 15.26 -5.49
CA ASP A 323 27.52 15.16 -4.03
C ASP A 323 27.53 13.72 -3.51
N ASN A 324 28.73 13.10 -3.48
CA ASN A 324 28.93 11.75 -2.95
C ASN A 324 29.02 11.65 -1.41
N ILE A 325 28.64 12.71 -0.66
CA ILE A 325 28.70 12.66 0.81
C ILE A 325 27.55 11.82 1.34
N LYS A 326 27.85 10.62 1.81
CA LYS A 326 26.89 9.69 2.41
C LYS A 326 27.09 9.62 3.92
N ILE A 327 26.00 9.82 4.69
CA ILE A 327 25.93 9.58 6.13
C ILE A 327 24.83 8.55 6.35
N ALA A 328 25.10 7.54 7.20
CA ALA A 328 24.10 6.52 7.52
C ALA A 328 22.88 7.17 8.20
N ALA A 329 21.68 6.79 7.75
CA ALA A 329 20.41 7.41 8.20
C ALA A 329 20.19 7.30 9.72
N GLN A 330 20.78 6.30 10.38
CA GLN A 330 20.65 6.07 11.82
C GLN A 330 21.81 6.71 12.64
N THR A 331 22.66 7.52 12.03
CA THR A 331 23.75 8.21 12.74
C THR A 331 23.19 9.16 13.79
N VAL A 332 23.76 9.09 14.99
CA VAL A 332 23.49 10.01 16.10
C VAL A 332 24.81 10.50 16.64
N ILE A 333 25.02 11.82 16.73
CA ILE A 333 26.20 12.44 17.31
C ILE A 333 25.72 13.46 18.36
N LYS A 334 26.18 13.30 19.60
CA LYS A 334 25.78 14.17 20.71
C LYS A 334 26.87 15.20 21.04
N PRO A 335 26.51 16.35 21.58
CA PRO A 335 27.47 17.30 22.11
C PRO A 335 28.45 16.60 23.08
N GLY A 336 29.74 16.88 22.90
CA GLY A 336 30.83 16.28 23.68
C GLY A 336 31.40 14.98 23.13
N GLU A 337 30.81 14.38 22.08
CA GLU A 337 31.31 13.16 21.45
C GLU A 337 32.36 13.45 20.38
N THR A 338 33.29 12.49 20.19
CA THR A 338 34.16 12.43 19.02
C THR A 338 33.58 11.43 18.02
N ASN A 339 33.39 11.86 16.77
CA ASN A 339 32.70 11.03 15.78
C ASN A 339 33.26 11.23 14.35
N ASP A 340 33.59 10.14 13.67
CA ASP A 340 34.16 10.16 12.31
C ASP A 340 33.16 10.64 11.24
N ASN A 341 31.87 10.69 11.54
CA ASN A 341 30.85 11.25 10.63
C ASN A 341 30.65 12.76 10.81
N LEU A 342 31.24 13.38 11.83
CA LEU A 342 31.06 14.83 12.05
C LEU A 342 31.62 15.65 10.89
N PRO A 343 32.81 15.39 10.35
CA PRO A 343 33.35 16.10 9.18
C PRO A 343 32.42 15.96 7.95
N LYS A 344 31.84 14.77 7.75
CA LYS A 344 30.87 14.55 6.66
C LYS A 344 29.61 15.39 6.85
N PHE A 345 29.10 15.48 8.09
CA PHE A 345 27.95 16.27 8.40
C PHE A 345 28.22 17.78 8.18
N THR A 346 29.37 18.28 8.63
CA THR A 346 29.79 19.67 8.43
C THR A 346 29.92 20.01 6.94
N ALA A 347 30.49 19.10 6.15
CA ALA A 347 30.57 19.24 4.70
C ALA A 347 29.17 19.25 4.03
N LEU A 348 28.25 18.39 4.46
CA LEU A 348 26.85 18.43 4.02
C LEU A 348 26.17 19.74 4.38
N LEU A 349 26.40 20.25 5.58
CA LEU A 349 25.84 21.52 6.04
C LEU A 349 26.32 22.68 5.17
N LEU A 350 27.62 22.71 4.88
CA LEU A 350 28.23 23.71 3.99
C LEU A 350 27.69 23.66 2.55
N SER A 351 27.39 22.45 2.06
CA SER A 351 26.94 22.28 0.67
C SER A 351 25.41 22.44 0.49
N ARG A 352 24.63 22.12 1.51
CA ARG A 352 23.16 21.95 1.36
C ARG A 352 22.31 22.78 2.29
N ALA A 353 22.88 23.43 3.30
CA ALA A 353 22.08 24.29 4.18
C ALA A 353 21.53 25.52 3.42
N PRO A 354 20.36 26.03 3.83
CA PRO A 354 19.77 27.22 3.22
C PRO A 354 20.71 28.41 3.23
N SER A 355 20.68 29.23 2.16
CA SER A 355 21.58 30.38 2.00
C SER A 355 21.49 31.40 3.16
N GLY A 356 20.26 31.60 3.70
CA GLY A 356 20.04 32.46 4.86
C GLY A 356 20.79 32.01 6.11
N TYR A 357 20.85 30.68 6.36
CA TYR A 357 21.66 30.13 7.45
C TYR A 357 23.17 30.26 7.15
N LEU A 358 23.57 29.93 5.92
CA LEU A 358 24.98 29.98 5.51
C LEU A 358 25.56 31.41 5.51
N SER A 359 24.73 32.43 5.30
CA SER A 359 25.19 33.83 5.36
C SER A 359 25.79 34.21 6.72
N GLU A 360 25.33 33.58 7.80
CA GLU A 360 25.77 33.86 9.16
C GLU A 360 26.84 32.87 9.66
N HIS A 361 26.74 31.58 9.24
CA HIS A 361 27.51 30.52 9.84
C HIS A 361 28.62 29.93 8.95
N LYS A 362 28.70 30.30 7.66
CA LYS A 362 29.63 29.71 6.69
C LYS A 362 31.09 29.77 7.13
N ALA A 363 31.54 30.93 7.62
CA ALA A 363 32.93 31.08 8.06
C ALA A 363 33.29 30.17 9.23
N ILE A 364 32.42 30.04 10.23
CA ILE A 364 32.61 29.15 11.36
C ILE A 364 32.64 27.68 10.91
N LEU A 365 31.71 27.30 10.05
CA LEU A 365 31.64 25.94 9.55
C LEU A 365 32.84 25.55 8.67
N GLN A 366 33.38 26.51 7.91
CA GLN A 366 34.61 26.30 7.10
C GLN A 366 35.83 26.10 8.00
N ASN A 367 35.96 26.88 9.08
CA ASN A 367 37.06 26.77 10.02
C ASN A 367 37.04 25.47 10.83
N LEU A 368 35.83 24.95 11.08
CA LEU A 368 35.63 23.69 11.82
C LEU A 368 35.41 22.48 10.90
N ASN A 369 35.56 22.64 9.59
CA ASN A 369 35.42 21.55 8.65
C ASN A 369 36.60 20.58 8.79
N GLY A 370 36.30 19.30 9.06
CA GLY A 370 37.31 18.29 9.37
C GLY A 370 37.41 17.93 10.85
N GLU A 371 36.87 18.78 11.73
CA GLU A 371 36.84 18.47 13.16
C GLU A 371 35.98 17.25 13.46
N LYS A 372 36.52 16.37 14.34
CA LYS A 372 35.82 15.16 14.81
C LYS A 372 35.22 15.37 16.21
N ASN A 373 35.67 16.36 16.94
CA ASN A 373 35.22 16.67 18.29
C ASN A 373 34.01 17.60 18.24
N TYR A 374 32.85 17.11 18.70
CA TYR A 374 31.61 17.85 18.64
C TYR A 374 31.39 18.71 19.89
N ASN A 375 31.96 19.89 19.95
CA ASN A 375 31.87 20.80 21.08
C ASN A 375 31.88 22.29 20.67
N GLY A 376 31.72 23.18 21.64
CA GLY A 376 31.85 24.63 21.49
C GLY A 376 31.01 25.24 20.37
N GLN A 377 31.63 26.06 19.54
CA GLN A 377 30.97 26.82 18.46
C GLN A 377 30.22 25.95 17.45
N LEU A 378 30.70 24.71 17.20
CA LEU A 378 30.00 23.80 16.28
C LEU A 378 28.65 23.36 16.84
N VAL A 379 28.55 23.11 18.15
CA VAL A 379 27.27 22.75 18.79
C VAL A 379 26.28 23.91 18.69
N ASP A 380 26.74 25.14 18.88
CA ASP A 380 25.89 26.34 18.81
C ASP A 380 25.42 26.57 17.36
N ALA A 381 26.32 26.46 16.39
CA ALA A 381 25.96 26.55 14.97
C ALA A 381 24.90 25.50 14.57
N ILE A 382 25.02 24.26 15.08
CA ILE A 382 24.05 23.20 14.80
C ILE A 382 22.70 23.48 15.48
N LYS A 383 22.68 23.98 16.71
CA LYS A 383 21.42 24.41 17.35
C LYS A 383 20.72 25.52 16.56
N ASP A 384 21.46 26.47 16.03
CA ASP A 384 20.91 27.54 15.21
C ASP A 384 20.41 26.99 13.86
N TYR A 385 21.13 26.01 13.27
CA TYR A 385 20.62 25.31 12.10
C TYR A 385 19.29 24.58 12.40
N GLN A 386 19.21 23.87 13.50
CA GLN A 386 18.00 23.17 13.92
C GLN A 386 16.82 24.15 14.08
N LYS A 387 17.04 25.31 14.73
CA LYS A 387 16.02 26.39 14.80
C LYS A 387 15.62 26.87 13.42
N PHE A 388 16.61 27.13 12.54
CA PHE A 388 16.38 27.64 11.19
C PHE A 388 15.48 26.71 10.37
N VAL A 389 15.64 25.40 10.52
CA VAL A 389 14.84 24.37 9.83
C VAL A 389 13.64 23.88 10.65
N ASN A 390 13.23 24.64 11.69
CA ASN A 390 12.09 24.32 12.57
C ASN A 390 12.17 22.93 13.23
N LYS A 391 13.35 22.57 13.71
CA LYS A 391 13.60 21.35 14.51
C LYS A 391 13.89 21.71 15.95
N THR A 392 13.77 20.71 16.85
CA THR A 392 14.18 20.87 18.25
C THR A 392 15.67 21.20 18.31
N ALA A 393 16.01 22.34 18.90
CA ALA A 393 17.39 22.84 18.97
C ALA A 393 18.16 22.24 20.17
N ASP A 394 18.30 20.92 20.17
CA ASP A 394 19.00 20.18 21.24
C ASP A 394 20.50 20.00 20.97
N GLY A 395 20.97 20.36 19.79
CA GLY A 395 22.34 20.14 19.36
C GLY A 395 22.67 18.70 19.00
N ILE A 396 21.70 17.76 19.04
CA ILE A 396 21.93 16.37 18.65
C ILE A 396 21.83 16.25 17.12
N ILE A 397 22.90 15.83 16.47
CA ILE A 397 22.90 15.50 15.05
C ILE A 397 22.34 14.09 14.91
N GLY A 398 21.02 13.99 14.81
CA GLY A 398 20.31 12.73 14.65
C GLY A 398 19.66 12.60 13.28
N PRO A 399 18.92 11.50 13.03
CA PRO A 399 18.22 11.25 11.76
C PRO A 399 17.37 12.44 11.31
N SER A 400 16.67 13.11 12.22
CA SER A 400 15.83 14.27 11.91
C SER A 400 16.64 15.47 11.41
N THR A 401 17.80 15.76 12.00
CA THR A 401 18.69 16.85 11.57
C THR A 401 19.40 16.52 10.27
N ILE A 402 19.94 15.31 10.13
CA ILE A 402 20.59 14.83 8.91
C ILE A 402 19.59 14.83 7.74
N GLY A 403 18.36 14.37 8.00
CA GLY A 403 17.30 14.30 7.01
C GLY A 403 16.99 15.63 6.33
N THR A 404 17.09 16.76 7.04
CA THR A 404 16.84 18.08 6.45
C THR A 404 17.86 18.42 5.37
N LEU A 405 19.12 18.00 5.52
CA LEU A 405 20.19 18.23 4.54
C LEU A 405 20.11 17.21 3.38
N VAL A 406 19.84 15.95 3.70
CA VAL A 406 19.68 14.90 2.70
C VAL A 406 18.49 15.21 1.80
N ASN A 407 17.35 15.57 2.39
CA ASN A 407 16.13 15.92 1.66
C ASN A 407 16.25 17.20 0.80
N ASN A 408 17.27 18.01 1.01
CA ASN A 408 17.50 19.19 0.18
C ASN A 408 18.29 18.91 -1.11
N ASN A 409 18.82 17.71 -1.30
CA ASN A 409 19.44 17.27 -2.54
C ASN A 409 18.39 17.08 -3.65
N VAL A 410 18.68 17.56 -4.88
CA VAL A 410 17.75 17.51 -6.02
C VAL A 410 17.44 16.07 -6.42
N ASP A 411 18.46 15.20 -6.47
CA ASP A 411 18.28 13.80 -6.85
C ASP A 411 17.44 13.04 -5.83
N VAL A 412 17.65 13.32 -4.53
CA VAL A 412 16.84 12.75 -3.45
C VAL A 412 15.39 13.26 -3.54
N LYS A 413 15.19 14.54 -3.83
CA LYS A 413 13.85 15.12 -4.04
C LYS A 413 13.16 14.45 -5.23
N ARG A 414 13.85 14.31 -6.36
CA ARG A 414 13.36 13.63 -7.56
C ARG A 414 12.93 12.21 -7.23
N GLN A 415 13.81 11.44 -6.59
CA GLN A 415 13.52 10.05 -6.24
C GLN A 415 12.33 9.93 -5.27
N LYS A 416 12.21 10.82 -4.29
CA LYS A 416 11.06 10.84 -3.36
C LYS A 416 9.75 11.18 -4.05
N ILE A 417 9.77 12.08 -5.04
CA ILE A 417 8.59 12.39 -5.86
C ILE A 417 8.20 11.15 -6.68
N ILE A 418 9.14 10.54 -7.40
CA ILE A 418 8.90 9.32 -8.20
C ILE A 418 8.36 8.19 -7.31
N ASN A 419 8.97 7.94 -6.15
CA ASN A 419 8.50 6.94 -5.20
C ASN A 419 7.09 7.23 -4.68
N SER A 420 6.74 8.50 -4.50
CA SER A 420 5.40 8.89 -4.04
C SER A 420 4.35 8.75 -5.16
N MET A 421 4.71 9.07 -6.41
CA MET A 421 3.87 8.84 -7.58
C MET A 421 3.65 7.33 -7.80
N GLU A 422 4.69 6.50 -7.64
CA GLU A 422 4.57 5.05 -7.69
C GLU A 422 3.60 4.52 -6.63
N ARG A 423 3.72 4.98 -5.38
CA ARG A 423 2.81 4.58 -4.28
C ARG A 423 1.38 5.04 -4.48
N LEU A 424 1.15 6.15 -5.18
CA LEU A 424 -0.20 6.59 -5.55
C LEU A 424 -0.85 5.64 -6.56
N ARG A 425 -0.07 5.02 -7.46
CA ARG A 425 -0.58 4.00 -8.39
C ARG A 425 -1.05 2.74 -7.67
N TRP A 426 -0.50 2.41 -6.50
CA TRP A 426 -0.95 1.26 -5.68
C TRP A 426 -2.30 1.47 -5.02
N LEU A 427 -2.73 2.72 -4.84
CA LEU A 427 -3.98 3.10 -4.20
C LEU A 427 -5.12 3.21 -5.22
N PRO A 428 -6.40 3.19 -4.77
CA PRO A 428 -7.50 3.60 -5.62
C PRO A 428 -7.23 4.99 -6.23
N HIS A 429 -7.56 5.18 -7.49
CA HIS A 429 -7.36 6.48 -8.16
C HIS A 429 -8.28 7.56 -7.60
N ASP A 430 -9.45 7.19 -7.09
CA ASP A 430 -10.37 8.04 -6.36
C ASP A 430 -10.41 7.63 -4.88
N PHE A 431 -10.09 8.54 -4.00
CA PHE A 431 -10.15 8.34 -2.55
C PHE A 431 -11.56 8.48 -1.98
N GLY A 432 -12.51 8.96 -2.80
CA GLY A 432 -13.88 9.24 -2.41
C GLY A 432 -14.11 10.66 -1.90
N SER A 433 -15.39 11.04 -1.75
CA SER A 433 -15.79 12.40 -1.33
C SER A 433 -15.38 12.72 0.12
N ARG A 434 -15.19 11.70 0.96
CA ARG A 434 -14.67 11.86 2.32
C ARG A 434 -13.80 10.67 2.70
N TYR A 435 -12.68 10.91 3.36
CA TYR A 435 -11.72 9.87 3.76
C TYR A 435 -10.77 10.34 4.86
N VAL A 436 -10.12 9.39 5.51
CA VAL A 436 -8.98 9.61 6.41
C VAL A 436 -7.71 9.17 5.69
N LEU A 437 -6.74 10.07 5.58
CA LEU A 437 -5.42 9.78 5.02
C LEU A 437 -4.36 9.93 6.12
N ILE A 438 -3.58 8.87 6.32
CA ILE A 438 -2.50 8.84 7.29
C ILE A 438 -1.19 8.70 6.53
N ASN A 439 -0.39 9.76 6.48
CA ASN A 439 0.96 9.67 5.96
C ASN A 439 1.93 9.36 7.12
N GLN A 440 2.39 8.12 7.18
CA GLN A 440 3.25 7.61 8.25
C GLN A 440 4.61 8.31 8.27
N ALA A 441 5.21 8.61 7.10
CA ALA A 441 6.49 9.30 7.01
C ALA A 441 6.40 10.75 7.53
N ALA A 442 5.24 11.39 7.34
CA ALA A 442 4.96 12.74 7.83
C ALA A 442 4.51 12.77 9.31
N TYR A 443 4.14 11.62 9.87
CA TYR A 443 3.47 11.53 11.17
C TYR A 443 2.21 12.39 11.25
N ARG A 444 1.39 12.38 10.17
CA ARG A 444 0.18 13.19 10.05
C ARG A 444 -1.02 12.32 9.69
N ALA A 445 -2.17 12.69 10.23
CA ALA A 445 -3.47 12.19 9.80
C ALA A 445 -4.34 13.37 9.39
N GLN A 446 -5.04 13.20 8.27
CA GLN A 446 -5.97 14.18 7.73
C GLN A 446 -7.35 13.55 7.54
N TYR A 447 -8.39 14.26 7.91
CA TYR A 447 -9.74 13.98 7.44
C TYR A 447 -10.05 14.97 6.31
N VAL A 448 -10.36 14.41 5.16
CA VAL A 448 -10.70 15.17 3.95
C VAL A 448 -12.16 14.96 3.63
N GLU A 449 -12.85 16.02 3.26
CA GLU A 449 -14.24 16.00 2.83
C GLU A 449 -14.45 17.02 1.71
N ASN A 450 -15.00 16.56 0.59
CA ASN A 450 -15.22 17.34 -0.62
C ASN A 450 -13.93 18.06 -1.10
N ASN A 451 -12.83 17.32 -1.16
CA ASN A 451 -11.48 17.79 -1.51
C ASN A 451 -10.89 18.85 -0.58
N GLU A 452 -11.51 19.12 0.56
CA GLU A 452 -10.97 20.05 1.56
C GLU A 452 -10.46 19.27 2.80
N ILE A 453 -9.27 19.62 3.26
CA ILE A 453 -8.72 19.14 4.53
C ILE A 453 -9.48 19.82 5.66
N ARG A 454 -10.43 19.12 6.26
CA ARG A 454 -11.23 19.59 7.40
C ARG A 454 -10.50 19.44 8.73
N LEU A 455 -9.62 18.40 8.82
CA LEU A 455 -8.85 18.15 10.03
C LEU A 455 -7.47 17.66 9.65
N ASP A 456 -6.45 18.22 10.28
CA ASP A 456 -5.06 17.84 10.13
C ASP A 456 -4.39 17.81 11.51
N MET A 457 -3.81 16.63 11.87
CA MET A 457 -3.24 16.43 13.20
C MET A 457 -1.98 15.58 13.17
N LYS A 458 -1.19 15.67 14.23
CA LYS A 458 -0.08 14.77 14.46
C LYS A 458 -0.55 13.37 14.84
N VAL A 459 0.24 12.37 14.46
CA VAL A 459 0.06 10.99 14.89
C VAL A 459 1.36 10.37 15.38
N VAL A 460 1.21 9.33 16.22
CA VAL A 460 2.29 8.40 16.56
C VAL A 460 2.02 7.10 15.80
N VAL A 461 2.98 6.65 15.04
CA VAL A 461 2.92 5.41 14.23
C VAL A 461 3.84 4.33 14.79
N GLY A 462 3.84 3.15 14.21
CA GLY A 462 4.66 2.02 14.59
C GLY A 462 6.16 2.34 14.60
N SER A 463 6.90 1.72 15.51
CA SER A 463 8.37 1.80 15.53
C SER A 463 8.96 1.13 14.27
N PRO A 464 10.23 1.40 13.90
CA PRO A 464 10.85 0.75 12.74
C PRO A 464 10.83 -0.78 12.80
N GLN A 465 10.84 -1.36 14.02
CA GLN A 465 10.76 -2.81 14.23
C GLN A 465 9.34 -3.35 14.18
N ARG A 466 8.33 -2.50 14.39
CA ARG A 466 6.91 -2.84 14.43
C ARG A 466 6.12 -1.81 13.64
N GLN A 467 6.40 -1.76 12.34
CA GLN A 467 5.88 -0.73 11.45
C GLN A 467 4.35 -0.77 11.38
N THR A 468 3.75 0.39 11.22
CA THR A 468 2.38 0.48 10.73
C THR A 468 2.35 -0.03 9.29
N TYR A 469 1.39 -0.90 8.95
CA TYR A 469 1.25 -1.44 7.60
C TYR A 469 0.86 -0.34 6.61
N PHE A 470 1.23 -0.52 5.36
CA PHE A 470 0.71 0.26 4.24
C PHE A 470 -0.45 -0.51 3.61
N PHE A 471 -1.67 -0.05 3.85
CA PHE A 471 -2.90 -0.64 3.33
C PHE A 471 -4.05 0.38 3.41
N TYR A 472 -5.21 0.01 2.91
CA TYR A 472 -6.42 0.79 3.08
C TYR A 472 -7.61 -0.10 3.42
N ASP A 473 -8.59 0.50 4.09
CA ASP A 473 -9.83 -0.15 4.52
C ASP A 473 -10.91 0.91 4.71
N ARG A 474 -11.98 0.58 5.43
CA ARG A 474 -13.09 1.49 5.74
C ARG A 474 -13.37 1.50 7.23
N ILE A 475 -13.34 2.67 7.85
CA ILE A 475 -13.78 2.88 9.24
C ILE A 475 -15.26 2.55 9.33
N ARG A 476 -15.61 1.71 10.31
CA ARG A 476 -16.99 1.23 10.52
C ARG A 476 -17.52 1.50 11.92
N LEU A 477 -16.64 1.68 12.90
CA LEU A 477 -17.02 1.69 14.31
C LEU A 477 -16.15 2.66 15.11
N VAL A 478 -16.76 3.41 16.02
CA VAL A 478 -16.07 4.18 17.06
C VAL A 478 -16.46 3.60 18.42
N THR A 479 -15.47 3.23 19.22
CA THR A 479 -15.68 2.74 20.59
C THR A 479 -15.19 3.78 21.58
N PHE A 480 -16.08 4.19 22.48
CA PHE A 480 -15.83 5.11 23.58
C PHE A 480 -15.53 4.34 24.85
N ASN A 481 -14.66 4.88 25.71
CA ASN A 481 -14.17 4.25 26.95
C ASN A 481 -13.76 2.78 26.71
N PRO A 482 -12.86 2.50 25.77
CA PRO A 482 -12.52 1.13 25.38
C PRO A 482 -11.77 0.41 26.48
N SER A 483 -12.07 -0.87 26.66
CA SER A 483 -11.11 -1.79 27.26
C SER A 483 -10.02 -2.15 26.24
N TRP A 484 -8.82 -2.40 26.70
CA TRP A 484 -7.71 -2.80 25.85
C TRP A 484 -7.30 -4.26 26.08
N GLY A 485 -7.60 -5.11 25.11
CA GLY A 485 -7.02 -6.45 25.05
C GLY A 485 -5.53 -6.34 24.71
N VAL A 486 -4.66 -6.77 25.61
CA VAL A 486 -3.21 -6.64 25.40
C VAL A 486 -2.72 -7.73 24.44
N PRO A 487 -2.08 -7.37 23.32
CA PRO A 487 -1.48 -8.36 22.42
C PRO A 487 -0.44 -9.24 23.12
N ASN A 488 -0.41 -10.52 22.81
CA ASN A 488 0.51 -11.49 23.42
C ASN A 488 1.97 -11.06 23.30
N SER A 489 2.36 -10.43 22.19
CA SER A 489 3.72 -9.89 22.02
C SER A 489 4.10 -8.85 23.07
N ILE A 490 3.16 -8.00 23.46
CA ILE A 490 3.36 -7.00 24.53
C ILE A 490 3.37 -7.69 25.90
N VAL A 491 2.47 -8.65 26.11
CA VAL A 491 2.43 -9.44 27.35
C VAL A 491 3.78 -10.10 27.60
N VAL A 492 4.31 -10.83 26.65
CA VAL A 492 5.56 -11.60 26.81
C VAL A 492 6.79 -10.69 26.87
N ASN A 493 6.90 -9.70 26.00
CA ASN A 493 8.14 -8.94 25.85
C ASN A 493 8.25 -7.75 26.81
N GLU A 494 7.13 -7.19 27.25
CA GLU A 494 7.13 -5.93 28.02
C GLU A 494 6.48 -6.04 29.40
N MET A 495 5.34 -6.75 29.50
CA MET A 495 4.62 -6.83 30.75
C MET A 495 5.17 -7.93 31.67
N LEU A 496 5.47 -9.11 31.13
CA LEU A 496 5.91 -10.25 31.92
C LEU A 496 7.14 -9.94 32.78
N PRO A 497 8.21 -9.27 32.31
CA PRO A 497 9.32 -8.86 33.18
C PRO A 497 8.88 -8.00 34.38
N ARG A 498 7.92 -7.09 34.12
CA ARG A 498 7.38 -6.21 35.20
C ARG A 498 6.49 -6.97 36.17
N ILE A 499 5.64 -7.87 35.65
CA ILE A 499 4.76 -8.71 36.48
C ILE A 499 5.57 -9.59 37.43
N LEU A 500 6.70 -10.15 36.94
CA LEU A 500 7.56 -11.01 37.73
C LEU A 500 8.37 -10.24 38.77
N GLN A 501 8.72 -8.97 38.52
CA GLN A 501 9.42 -8.10 39.45
C GLN A 501 8.50 -7.50 40.51
N ASP A 502 7.26 -7.24 40.16
CA ASP A 502 6.30 -6.47 40.94
C ASP A 502 4.90 -7.10 40.88
N SER A 503 4.53 -7.80 41.96
CA SER A 503 3.24 -8.49 42.09
C SER A 503 2.02 -7.54 42.03
N GLY A 504 2.20 -6.26 42.38
CA GLY A 504 1.17 -5.23 42.32
C GLY A 504 1.00 -4.55 40.93
N TYR A 505 1.91 -4.86 39.98
CA TYR A 505 1.95 -4.18 38.68
C TYR A 505 0.59 -4.20 37.93
N LEU A 506 -0.05 -5.37 37.88
CA LEU A 506 -1.34 -5.54 37.19
C LEU A 506 -2.44 -4.71 37.83
N GLN A 507 -2.56 -4.76 39.14
CA GLN A 507 -3.60 -4.05 39.87
C GLN A 507 -3.43 -2.53 39.77
N ARG A 508 -2.22 -2.01 39.97
CA ARG A 508 -1.96 -0.57 39.89
C ARG A 508 -2.19 0.02 38.49
N ASN A 509 -2.12 -0.80 37.45
CA ASN A 509 -2.34 -0.38 36.08
C ASN A 509 -3.69 -0.83 35.53
N ASN A 510 -4.62 -1.25 36.40
CA ASN A 510 -5.98 -1.64 36.05
C ASN A 510 -6.06 -2.79 35.02
N TYR A 511 -5.14 -3.77 35.10
CA TYR A 511 -5.18 -4.97 34.29
C TYR A 511 -5.96 -6.09 34.98
N GLN A 512 -6.81 -6.75 34.20
CA GLN A 512 -7.54 -7.96 34.56
C GLN A 512 -7.00 -9.13 33.74
N LEU A 513 -6.97 -10.31 34.37
CA LEU A 513 -6.54 -11.56 33.76
C LEU A 513 -7.73 -12.47 33.53
N PHE A 514 -7.73 -13.14 32.39
CA PHE A 514 -8.74 -14.11 32.02
C PHE A 514 -8.06 -15.39 31.53
N ASP A 515 -8.62 -16.54 31.87
CA ASP A 515 -8.20 -17.82 31.31
C ASP A 515 -8.69 -18.02 29.85
N SER A 516 -8.39 -19.17 29.28
CA SER A 516 -8.77 -19.51 27.91
C SER A 516 -10.30 -19.67 27.72
N SER A 517 -11.06 -19.81 28.82
CA SER A 517 -12.52 -19.84 28.83
C SER A 517 -13.17 -18.45 29.00
N GLY A 518 -12.35 -17.41 29.20
CA GLY A 518 -12.81 -16.05 29.46
C GLY A 518 -13.20 -15.77 30.91
N LYS A 519 -12.91 -16.67 31.86
CA LYS A 519 -13.16 -16.44 33.29
C LYS A 519 -12.03 -15.61 33.91
N PRO A 520 -12.36 -14.65 34.80
CA PRO A 520 -11.35 -13.91 35.56
C PRO A 520 -10.50 -14.86 36.42
N VAL A 521 -9.18 -14.63 36.43
CA VAL A 521 -8.22 -15.40 37.24
C VAL A 521 -7.32 -14.46 38.04
N SER A 522 -6.86 -14.91 39.20
CA SER A 522 -5.86 -14.17 39.97
C SER A 522 -4.47 -14.35 39.40
N ALA A 523 -3.60 -13.34 39.54
CA ALA A 523 -2.22 -13.42 39.08
C ALA A 523 -1.42 -14.57 39.77
N SER A 524 -1.80 -14.96 40.99
CA SER A 524 -1.20 -16.06 41.74
C SER A 524 -1.57 -17.45 41.16
N ALA A 525 -2.71 -17.56 40.47
CA ALA A 525 -3.13 -18.81 39.85
C ALA A 525 -2.55 -19.03 38.44
N VAL A 526 -1.88 -18.04 37.87
CA VAL A 526 -1.33 -18.10 36.53
C VAL A 526 0.06 -18.76 36.50
N ASN A 527 0.23 -19.74 35.62
CA ASN A 527 1.55 -20.29 35.32
C ASN A 527 2.33 -19.37 34.38
N TRP A 528 3.03 -18.40 34.94
CA TRP A 528 3.79 -17.39 34.19
C TRP A 528 4.92 -18.00 33.35
N GLN A 529 5.45 -19.16 33.72
CA GLN A 529 6.45 -19.86 32.90
C GLN A 529 5.87 -20.37 31.57
N LYS A 530 4.64 -20.88 31.62
CA LYS A 530 3.89 -21.28 30.42
C LYS A 530 3.56 -20.08 29.56
N VAL A 531 3.18 -18.95 30.16
CA VAL A 531 2.94 -17.70 29.43
C VAL A 531 4.22 -17.19 28.78
N ALA A 532 5.36 -17.28 29.48
CA ALA A 532 6.66 -16.89 28.94
C ALA A 532 7.08 -17.68 27.71
N SER A 533 6.80 -19.00 27.71
CA SER A 533 7.26 -19.91 26.63
C SER A 533 6.44 -19.80 25.34
N ASN A 534 5.15 -19.54 25.42
CA ASN A 534 4.26 -19.59 24.24
C ASN A 534 3.22 -18.45 24.14
N GLY A 535 3.18 -17.54 25.13
CA GLY A 535 2.20 -16.46 25.18
C GLY A 535 0.74 -16.89 25.32
N ARG A 536 0.49 -18.18 25.63
CA ARG A 536 -0.85 -18.77 25.64
C ARG A 536 -1.32 -19.11 27.06
N GLY A 537 -2.61 -19.28 27.22
CA GLY A 537 -3.24 -19.73 28.47
C GLY A 537 -3.90 -18.64 29.27
N ILE A 538 -3.57 -17.37 29.01
CA ILE A 538 -4.26 -16.20 29.59
C ILE A 538 -4.44 -15.12 28.56
N SER A 539 -5.46 -14.28 28.76
CA SER A 539 -5.58 -12.98 28.13
C SER A 539 -5.53 -11.88 29.20
N ILE A 540 -4.87 -10.77 28.84
CA ILE A 540 -4.78 -9.59 29.72
C ILE A 540 -5.60 -8.48 29.10
N ARG A 541 -6.47 -7.86 29.92
CA ARG A 541 -7.28 -6.74 29.48
C ARG A 541 -7.10 -5.57 30.45
N GLN A 542 -6.82 -4.39 29.91
CA GLN A 542 -6.85 -3.15 30.70
C GLN A 542 -8.25 -2.57 30.68
N THR A 543 -8.79 -2.26 31.83
CA THR A 543 -10.13 -1.65 31.96
C THR A 543 -10.13 -0.21 31.46
N PRO A 544 -11.30 0.35 31.08
CA PRO A 544 -11.45 1.77 30.75
C PRO A 544 -10.95 2.66 31.89
N GLY A 545 -10.39 3.81 31.56
CA GLY A 545 -9.91 4.77 32.54
C GLY A 545 -8.77 5.67 32.05
N LYS A 546 -8.38 6.64 32.85
CA LYS A 546 -7.37 7.66 32.50
C LYS A 546 -6.00 7.08 32.13
N THR A 547 -5.66 5.91 32.64
CA THR A 547 -4.38 5.23 32.39
C THR A 547 -4.46 4.18 31.28
N ASN A 548 -5.65 3.98 30.68
CA ASN A 548 -5.82 3.01 29.61
C ASN A 548 -4.95 3.40 28.40
N ALA A 549 -4.21 2.44 27.86
CA ALA A 549 -3.27 2.69 26.75
C ALA A 549 -3.97 3.18 25.47
N LEU A 550 -5.27 2.88 25.30
CA LEU A 550 -6.09 3.35 24.18
C LEU A 550 -6.76 4.71 24.46
N GLY A 551 -6.51 5.32 25.65
CA GLY A 551 -7.15 6.55 26.05
C GLY A 551 -8.68 6.45 26.13
N GLU A 552 -9.38 7.47 25.65
CA GLU A 552 -10.82 7.59 25.79
C GLU A 552 -11.63 6.96 24.64
N LEU A 553 -11.00 6.68 23.49
CA LEU A 553 -11.68 6.11 22.32
C LEU A 553 -10.74 5.39 21.37
N LYS A 554 -11.32 4.49 20.59
CA LYS A 554 -10.70 3.86 19.42
C LYS A 554 -11.64 3.90 18.21
N ILE A 555 -11.06 4.05 17.02
CA ILE A 555 -11.76 4.10 15.73
C ILE A 555 -11.32 2.86 14.94
N LEU A 556 -12.29 2.02 14.59
CA LEU A 556 -12.05 0.67 14.11
C LEU A 556 -12.40 0.54 12.63
N PHE A 557 -11.55 -0.18 11.93
CA PHE A 557 -11.74 -0.69 10.58
C PHE A 557 -11.29 -2.15 10.55
N PRO A 558 -12.05 -3.08 9.93
CA PRO A 558 -11.70 -4.50 9.93
C PRO A 558 -10.44 -4.71 9.09
N ASN A 559 -9.44 -5.34 9.69
CA ASN A 559 -8.21 -5.70 8.97
C ASN A 559 -7.49 -6.86 9.70
N LYS A 560 -6.71 -7.64 8.95
CA LYS A 560 -5.96 -8.80 9.48
C LYS A 560 -4.71 -8.44 10.30
N HIS A 561 -4.41 -7.14 10.44
CA HIS A 561 -3.20 -6.64 11.13
C HIS A 561 -3.50 -6.12 12.53
N ASP A 562 -4.75 -6.16 12.97
CA ASP A 562 -5.21 -5.60 14.26
C ASP A 562 -4.80 -4.13 14.46
N ILE A 563 -4.76 -3.36 13.36
CA ILE A 563 -4.44 -1.92 13.38
C ILE A 563 -5.72 -1.11 13.49
N TYR A 564 -5.70 -0.12 14.34
CA TYR A 564 -6.77 0.86 14.52
C TYR A 564 -6.21 2.22 14.92
N LEU A 565 -7.04 3.26 14.81
CA LEU A 565 -6.72 4.59 15.33
C LEU A 565 -7.23 4.68 16.77
N HIS A 566 -6.47 5.34 17.65
CA HIS A 566 -6.90 5.46 19.04
C HIS A 566 -6.30 6.68 19.74
N ASP A 567 -6.88 7.01 20.86
CA ASP A 567 -6.35 7.97 21.80
C ASP A 567 -5.14 7.40 22.60
N THR A 568 -4.51 8.22 23.41
CA THR A 568 -3.41 7.83 24.28
C THR A 568 -3.29 8.78 25.49
N PRO A 569 -3.00 8.27 26.69
CA PRO A 569 -2.66 9.12 27.82
C PRO A 569 -1.28 9.80 27.66
N ASN A 570 -0.39 9.27 26.83
CA ASN A 570 0.95 9.83 26.58
C ASN A 570 0.89 10.93 25.51
N LYS A 571 0.36 12.08 25.87
CA LYS A 571 0.26 13.25 24.98
C LYS A 571 1.62 13.88 24.68
N ALA A 572 2.62 13.72 25.57
CA ALA A 572 3.96 14.25 25.34
C ALA A 572 4.68 13.64 24.12
N ALA A 573 4.22 12.48 23.64
CA ALA A 573 4.77 11.91 22.42
C ALA A 573 4.55 12.79 21.17
N PHE A 574 3.51 13.60 21.15
CA PHE A 574 3.19 14.47 20.00
C PHE A 574 4.11 15.70 19.88
N SER A 575 4.85 16.06 20.93
CA SER A 575 5.84 17.13 20.87
C SER A 575 7.17 16.70 20.25
N ARG A 576 7.39 15.38 20.04
CA ARG A 576 8.63 14.86 19.44
C ARG A 576 8.60 15.03 17.92
N ASP A 577 9.77 15.27 17.33
CA ASP A 577 9.92 15.30 15.87
C ASP A 577 9.73 13.90 15.29
N MET A 578 10.41 12.88 15.82
CA MET A 578 10.23 11.49 15.41
C MET A 578 9.15 10.82 16.28
N ARG A 579 8.09 10.37 15.64
CA ARG A 579 6.93 9.77 16.31
C ARG A 579 6.65 8.32 15.87
N ALA A 580 7.67 7.61 15.42
CA ALA A 580 7.62 6.17 15.15
C ALA A 580 7.88 5.38 16.44
N LEU A 581 6.87 5.30 17.34
CA LEU A 581 7.01 4.85 18.71
C LEU A 581 6.01 3.77 19.14
N SER A 582 4.97 3.47 18.35
CA SER A 582 3.92 2.51 18.71
C SER A 582 4.28 1.08 18.28
N HIS A 583 3.38 0.15 18.57
CA HIS A 583 3.46 -1.26 18.15
C HIS A 583 2.75 -1.54 16.83
N GLY A 584 2.46 -0.50 16.04
CA GLY A 584 1.78 -0.61 14.75
C GLY A 584 0.49 0.20 14.67
N CYS A 585 -0.30 0.28 15.73
CA CYS A 585 -1.48 1.14 15.80
C CYS A 585 -1.14 2.63 15.73
N VAL A 586 -2.10 3.44 15.31
CA VAL A 586 -1.92 4.88 15.11
C VAL A 586 -2.58 5.65 16.25
N ARG A 587 -1.76 6.39 17.03
CA ARG A 587 -2.25 7.28 18.08
C ARG A 587 -2.55 8.65 17.54
N LEU A 588 -3.70 9.21 17.88
CA LEU A 588 -4.20 10.50 17.41
C LEU A 588 -3.94 11.61 18.44
N GLU A 589 -3.49 12.78 17.98
CA GLU A 589 -3.35 13.99 18.82
C GLU A 589 -4.73 14.51 19.26
N TYR A 590 -5.69 14.59 18.32
CA TYR A 590 -7.06 15.05 18.51
C TYR A 590 -8.08 13.93 18.19
N PRO A 591 -8.19 12.90 19.07
CA PRO A 591 -9.01 11.72 18.79
C PRO A 591 -10.50 12.01 18.79
N ARG A 592 -10.98 13.00 19.60
CA ARG A 592 -12.40 13.38 19.67
C ARG A 592 -12.85 14.06 18.39
N GLU A 593 -12.03 14.95 17.85
CA GLU A 593 -12.26 15.64 16.59
C GLU A 593 -12.31 14.64 15.42
N MET A 594 -11.40 13.66 15.38
CA MET A 594 -11.43 12.61 14.36
C MET A 594 -12.67 11.72 14.50
N ALA A 595 -13.05 11.35 15.73
CA ALA A 595 -14.26 10.56 15.97
C ALA A 595 -15.53 11.33 15.55
N ALA A 596 -15.60 12.63 15.86
CA ALA A 596 -16.70 13.51 15.45
C ALA A 596 -16.79 13.58 13.91
N ALA A 597 -15.67 13.83 13.24
CA ALA A 597 -15.59 13.94 11.79
C ALA A 597 -16.08 12.66 11.09
N VAL A 598 -15.58 11.48 11.49
CA VAL A 598 -16.01 10.21 10.86
C VAL A 598 -17.46 9.85 11.16
N LEU A 599 -17.99 10.28 12.32
CA LEU A 599 -19.40 10.07 12.70
C LEU A 599 -20.35 11.11 12.08
N GLY A 600 -19.83 12.17 11.43
CA GLY A 600 -20.63 13.29 10.94
C GLY A 600 -21.32 14.06 12.05
N LYS A 601 -20.63 14.29 13.18
CA LYS A 601 -21.12 14.95 14.40
C LYS A 601 -20.20 16.10 14.80
N ASN A 602 -20.71 16.98 15.71
CA ASN A 602 -19.83 17.90 16.42
C ASN A 602 -19.14 17.20 17.60
N VAL A 603 -18.01 17.74 18.06
CA VAL A 603 -17.28 17.19 19.22
C VAL A 603 -18.13 17.19 20.48
N ASP A 604 -18.95 18.22 20.67
CA ASP A 604 -19.84 18.34 21.83
C ASP A 604 -20.93 17.27 21.87
N ASP A 605 -21.40 16.81 20.71
CA ASP A 605 -22.37 15.72 20.58
C ASP A 605 -21.83 14.38 21.08
N LEU A 606 -20.51 14.28 21.25
CA LEU A 606 -19.86 13.06 21.75
C LEU A 606 -19.88 12.95 23.29
N LYS A 607 -20.12 14.05 24.02
CA LYS A 607 -20.08 14.08 25.50
C LYS A 607 -20.92 12.99 26.17
N PRO A 608 -22.17 12.71 25.72
CA PRO A 608 -22.98 11.65 26.34
C PRO A 608 -22.42 10.23 26.18
N TYR A 609 -21.57 10.00 25.19
CA TYR A 609 -20.97 8.69 24.97
C TYR A 609 -19.83 8.41 25.96
N PHE A 610 -19.13 9.44 26.43
CA PHE A 610 -18.09 9.33 27.45
C PHE A 610 -18.64 9.16 28.87
N ALA A 611 -19.86 9.59 29.12
CA ALA A 611 -20.49 9.50 30.42
C ALA A 611 -20.95 8.06 30.82
N LYS A 612 -21.00 7.15 29.84
CA LYS A 612 -21.40 5.74 30.01
C LYS A 612 -20.16 4.85 29.86
N GLY A 613 -20.19 3.63 30.37
CA GLY A 613 -19.10 2.65 30.23
C GLY A 613 -18.69 2.41 28.78
N GLU A 614 -17.95 1.34 28.49
CA GLU A 614 -17.54 1.00 27.14
C GLU A 614 -18.74 0.92 26.18
N ARG A 615 -18.70 1.68 25.10
CA ARG A 615 -19.78 1.76 24.13
C ARG A 615 -19.25 1.92 22.72
N SER A 616 -19.80 1.16 21.78
CA SER A 616 -19.49 1.25 20.35
C SER A 616 -20.62 1.85 19.55
N ILE A 617 -20.31 2.67 18.57
CA ILE A 617 -21.24 3.29 17.63
C ILE A 617 -20.79 2.97 16.21
N SER A 618 -21.66 2.31 15.46
CA SER A 618 -21.46 2.04 14.05
C SER A 618 -21.66 3.29 13.21
N LEU A 619 -20.81 3.50 12.22
CA LEU A 619 -21.00 4.53 11.22
C LEU A 619 -22.14 4.14 10.28
N GLY A 620 -23.04 5.07 9.97
CA GLY A 620 -24.12 4.84 8.99
C GLY A 620 -23.57 4.54 7.59
N GLN A 621 -22.48 5.23 7.21
CA GLN A 621 -21.72 4.96 6.01
C GLN A 621 -20.23 4.80 6.38
N PRO A 622 -19.59 3.69 6.01
CA PRO A 622 -18.16 3.49 6.23
C PRO A 622 -17.32 4.57 5.56
N VAL A 623 -16.31 5.07 6.28
CA VAL A 623 -15.37 6.10 5.78
C VAL A 623 -14.07 5.43 5.33
N PRO A 624 -13.62 5.60 4.09
CA PRO A 624 -12.32 5.10 3.65
C PRO A 624 -11.19 5.60 4.56
N VAL A 625 -10.23 4.73 4.86
CA VAL A 625 -9.01 5.06 5.59
C VAL A 625 -7.81 4.51 4.86
N TYR A 626 -6.86 5.37 4.57
CA TYR A 626 -5.63 5.07 3.85
C TYR A 626 -4.44 5.23 4.79
N LEU A 627 -3.77 4.13 5.12
CA LEU A 627 -2.53 4.14 5.90
C LEU A 627 -1.36 4.11 4.92
N THR A 628 -0.86 5.27 4.56
CA THR A 628 0.08 5.47 3.46
C THR A 628 1.49 5.80 3.96
N TYR A 629 2.45 5.83 3.02
CA TYR A 629 3.84 6.19 3.30
C TYR A 629 4.40 7.01 2.15
N PHE A 630 4.33 8.33 2.26
CA PHE A 630 4.81 9.26 1.23
C PHE A 630 5.95 10.10 1.79
N THR A 631 7.13 10.00 1.19
CA THR A 631 8.32 10.78 1.56
C THR A 631 8.44 12.10 0.81
N ALA A 632 7.66 12.29 -0.26
CA ALA A 632 7.33 13.57 -0.86
C ALA A 632 5.80 13.69 -0.90
N TRP A 633 5.25 14.77 -0.33
CA TRP A 633 3.80 14.96 -0.28
C TRP A 633 3.41 16.42 -0.51
N PRO A 634 2.50 16.70 -1.44
CA PRO A 634 2.10 18.07 -1.73
C PRO A 634 1.21 18.66 -0.65
N ASP A 635 1.42 19.91 -0.36
CA ASP A 635 0.44 20.77 0.27
C ASP A 635 -0.43 21.36 -0.85
N LEU A 636 -1.66 20.87 -0.99
CA LEU A 636 -2.55 21.29 -2.07
C LEU A 636 -2.97 22.76 -2.02
N LYS A 637 -2.86 23.43 -0.85
CA LYS A 637 -3.17 24.85 -0.72
C LYS A 637 -2.08 25.74 -1.30
N THR A 638 -0.82 25.34 -1.13
CA THR A 638 0.34 26.12 -1.55
C THR A 638 1.03 25.61 -2.79
N GLY A 639 0.73 24.36 -3.21
CA GLY A 639 1.42 23.65 -4.28
C GLY A 639 2.85 23.21 -3.93
N ARG A 640 3.30 23.46 -2.70
CA ARG A 640 4.65 23.08 -2.26
C ARG A 640 4.74 21.60 -1.94
N ILE A 641 5.88 20.98 -2.27
CA ILE A 641 6.16 19.61 -1.88
C ILE A 641 6.91 19.60 -0.54
N ASN A 642 6.33 18.90 0.43
CA ASN A 642 6.97 18.60 1.70
C ASN A 642 7.75 17.30 1.58
N TYR A 643 9.00 17.28 2.02
CA TYR A 643 9.87 16.11 2.01
C TYR A 643 10.06 15.58 3.43
N TYR A 644 9.93 14.27 3.60
CA TYR A 644 9.99 13.59 4.89
C TYR A 644 11.09 12.54 4.90
N ASP A 645 11.54 12.19 6.09
CA ASP A 645 12.56 11.15 6.30
C ASP A 645 11.99 9.76 5.99
N ASP A 646 12.85 8.89 5.47
CA ASP A 646 12.51 7.48 5.19
C ASP A 646 12.66 6.63 6.45
N VAL A 647 11.82 6.87 7.45
CA VAL A 647 11.88 6.28 8.79
C VAL A 647 11.81 4.76 8.80
N TYR A 648 11.20 4.16 7.79
CA TYR A 648 11.06 2.71 7.65
C TYR A 648 11.97 2.11 6.57
N SER A 649 12.84 2.91 5.96
CA SER A 649 13.71 2.51 4.84
C SER A 649 12.93 1.96 3.62
N ARG A 650 11.70 2.43 3.42
CA ARG A 650 10.85 1.98 2.31
C ARG A 650 11.26 2.60 0.97
N ASP A 651 11.89 3.78 0.97
CA ASP A 651 12.48 4.35 -0.26
C ASP A 651 13.71 3.55 -0.67
N ALA A 652 14.53 3.12 0.30
CA ALA A 652 15.67 2.26 0.03
C ALA A 652 15.25 0.90 -0.54
N LEU A 653 14.17 0.30 -0.01
CA LEU A 653 13.60 -0.94 -0.56
C LEU A 653 13.08 -0.74 -1.98
N MET A 654 12.45 0.41 -2.25
CA MET A 654 11.95 0.78 -3.57
C MET A 654 13.09 0.89 -4.57
N ALA A 655 14.17 1.59 -4.22
CA ALA A 655 15.34 1.74 -5.08
C ALA A 655 15.95 0.39 -5.49
N GLY A 656 16.13 -0.53 -4.54
CA GLY A 656 16.60 -1.88 -4.84
C GLY A 656 15.61 -2.71 -5.69
N ALA A 657 14.32 -2.49 -5.54
CA ALA A 657 13.31 -3.16 -6.37
C ALA A 657 13.30 -2.58 -7.80
N THR A 658 13.46 -1.27 -7.94
CA THR A 658 13.57 -0.58 -9.24
C THR A 658 14.78 -1.09 -10.00
N GLU A 659 15.97 -1.12 -9.39
CA GLU A 659 17.20 -1.63 -9.99
C GLU A 659 17.04 -3.08 -10.52
N LYS A 660 16.40 -3.95 -9.72
CA LYS A 660 16.12 -5.33 -10.15
C LYS A 660 15.12 -5.42 -11.29
N THR A 661 14.12 -4.54 -11.31
CA THR A 661 13.12 -4.48 -12.38
C THR A 661 13.77 -3.99 -13.68
N ASP A 662 14.60 -2.94 -13.60
CA ASP A 662 15.38 -2.42 -14.72
C ASP A 662 16.27 -3.52 -15.31
N SER A 663 17.01 -4.24 -14.45
CA SER A 663 17.90 -5.31 -14.91
C SER A 663 17.17 -6.44 -15.65
N VAL A 664 15.90 -6.73 -15.32
CA VAL A 664 15.10 -7.75 -16.03
C VAL A 664 14.51 -7.22 -17.32
N ARG A 665 14.01 -5.96 -17.31
CA ARG A 665 13.28 -5.40 -18.45
C ARG A 665 14.20 -4.90 -19.58
N GLN A 666 15.46 -4.58 -19.25
CA GLN A 666 16.43 -3.98 -20.18
C GLN A 666 17.50 -4.97 -20.68
N GLN A 667 17.47 -6.24 -20.25
CA GLN A 667 18.48 -7.24 -20.63
C GLN A 667 18.51 -7.59 -22.13
N ASN A 668 17.45 -7.30 -22.88
CA ASN A 668 17.28 -7.72 -24.28
C ASN A 668 16.97 -6.54 -25.23
N MET A 669 17.42 -5.31 -24.91
CA MET A 669 17.31 -4.16 -25.81
C MET A 669 18.56 -3.95 -26.66
#